data_ff74b28f6e03babb8012f792cf9a4820
#
_entry.id   ff74b28f6e03babb8012f792cf9a4820
#
_cell.length_a   1.000
_cell.length_b   1.000
_cell.length_c   1.000
_cell.angle_alpha   90.00
_cell.angle_beta   90.00
_cell.angle_gamma   90.00
#
_symmetry.space_group_name_H-M   'P 1'
#
loop_
_entity.id
_entity.type
_entity.pdbx_description
1 polymer ?
#
loop_
_entity_poly.entity_id
_entity_poly.type
_entity_poly.pdbx_seq_one_letter_code
_entity_poly.pdbx_strand_id
1 'polypeptide(L)'
;MKRALLLCISIWMAAQAIILSAQPYLVSGRVVDADTGEPLDFATVLHLESRQGTTVDTDGAFSLGRLPGGKVSLEIRYFGYASQQLVLDLRKDTTGIVVQLKKASLKLEEVTVSAERAELEASTDYHIDRTAMDHNQIVNVSDVMALLPGGKSQGDLSLMNDERLALRSESNTEKGNPAFGSAIEVDGMRIGNNAEMSETNGASTRTLSTSDIESIEIVTGIASVEHGDLSNGIVKVRTRRGKTPLSVDATVKPHTKLVSIGKGFDLGRNSENGILNANFEWARSYKDISSPYTSYTRNGLTLRYSRQLAQEQGSPLLLCVDLKGNVGGQNSTADPDAFSDTYTKKRDYALRGQIRMDWQPDRAWLSEIELRADVSMQDKRQKVNTNCNSASSQPYVHTTEQGYHIADGNTIIMGPTGYWYNLAITDSKPIDAGLHLKAKWSQDWTFMSNYVKAGVDYTLSGNNGKGLHYEDLTLATENWREARYDTLPFMHNIGLYVEDRMRMPFRNGGNLQVVLGLREDLTHIAKSEYGTASSLSPRGTMRWNVFGSKKRTFESLILTAGFGKAVKLPSMQVLYPTTTYADWQTFASGTDALGQAVYAYYTNPTRALYNRDLKWQYSLQHELGVEALIKGTRISVTCFRNATHNPYVSSNIYTPFSYEYTAPLANADQYTYTVDGQTGKVTATSLSDPTQQSVLPSETVHRLTSNTKWINGSTVVRKGLEWVIDFAKIRALNTQIRVDGDLYHYRGNERTLMAYTTLTQKQSDGQPYGYVGYYRGNNVATGSYKTTLNTNVTATTHIPVISLIVSLRFECTFLEVSQRTNDRRIDGYMGYYSAVLPEYYSTWANPDELVRYPSADELTALKETDVNLYNDLAKLIRISSTGYFFTKDRISPYFSTNLNVTKEIGKHVSVSFYATNFWNNTSLYHSSATDRNTSLYESGKIPSFYYGITLKLKL
;
A
#
# COMPACT_ATOMS: atom_id res chain seq x y z
N MET A 1 -2.81 0.61 35.30
CA MET A 1 -3.50 0.11 34.14
C MET A 1 -3.59 -1.43 34.07
N LYS A 2 -2.50 -2.23 34.15
CA LYS A 2 -2.56 -3.70 34.13
C LYS A 2 -3.53 -4.36 35.12
N ARG A 3 -3.57 -3.87 36.40
CA ARG A 3 -4.49 -4.37 37.43
C ARG A 3 -5.95 -4.01 37.18
N ALA A 4 -6.25 -2.84 36.62
CA ALA A 4 -7.61 -2.44 36.25
C ALA A 4 -8.12 -3.25 35.03
N LEU A 5 -7.25 -3.56 34.06
CA LEU A 5 -7.60 -4.40 32.93
C LEU A 5 -7.89 -5.84 33.34
N LEU A 6 -7.07 -6.41 34.21
CA LEU A 6 -7.30 -7.75 34.80
C LEU A 6 -8.57 -7.80 35.64
N LEU A 7 -8.90 -6.72 36.38
CA LEU A 7 -10.13 -6.61 37.16
C LEU A 7 -11.36 -6.50 36.22
N CYS A 8 -11.27 -5.73 35.14
CA CYS A 8 -12.32 -5.66 34.11
C CYS A 8 -12.55 -6.99 33.41
N ILE A 9 -11.46 -7.71 33.07
CA ILE A 9 -11.55 -9.05 32.45
C ILE A 9 -12.12 -10.08 33.42
N SER A 10 -11.75 -10.03 34.72
CA SER A 10 -12.29 -10.94 35.71
C SER A 10 -13.75 -10.64 36.10
N ILE A 11 -14.15 -9.36 36.12
CA ILE A 11 -15.55 -8.96 36.30
C ILE A 11 -16.37 -9.35 35.08
N TRP A 12 -15.83 -9.20 33.89
CA TRP A 12 -16.45 -9.62 32.64
C TRP A 12 -16.62 -11.15 32.57
N MET A 13 -15.59 -11.93 32.92
CA MET A 13 -15.70 -13.41 33.03
C MET A 13 -16.65 -13.86 34.13
N ALA A 14 -16.72 -13.17 35.27
CA ALA A 14 -17.65 -13.49 36.36
C ALA A 14 -19.09 -13.13 36.00
N ALA A 15 -19.34 -12.07 35.24
CA ALA A 15 -20.66 -11.70 34.71
C ALA A 15 -21.21 -12.72 33.71
N GLN A 16 -20.35 -13.48 33.04
CA GLN A 16 -20.72 -14.55 32.09
C GLN A 16 -21.32 -15.78 32.80
N ALA A 17 -21.06 -15.99 34.09
CA ALA A 17 -21.44 -17.20 34.81
C ALA A 17 -22.89 -17.25 35.36
N ILE A 18 -23.68 -16.19 35.24
CA ILE A 18 -24.92 -16.03 36.05
C ILE A 18 -26.23 -15.96 35.24
N ILE A 19 -26.25 -16.16 33.92
CA ILE A 19 -27.50 -15.90 33.16
C ILE A 19 -27.99 -17.10 32.37
N LEU A 20 -29.32 -17.37 32.47
CA LEU A 20 -30.04 -18.41 31.71
C LEU A 20 -29.74 -18.28 30.19
N SER A 21 -29.12 -19.31 29.65
CA SER A 21 -28.85 -19.44 28.21
C SER A 21 -30.14 -19.63 27.45
N ALA A 22 -30.42 -18.83 26.43
CA ALA A 22 -31.42 -19.14 25.42
C ALA A 22 -30.96 -20.40 24.62
N GLN A 23 -31.85 -21.30 24.28
CA GLN A 23 -31.49 -22.48 23.47
C GLN A 23 -31.09 -22.00 22.07
N PRO A 24 -29.87 -22.34 21.58
CA PRO A 24 -29.50 -22.09 20.20
C PRO A 24 -30.22 -23.06 19.26
N TYR A 25 -30.58 -22.58 18.06
CA TYR A 25 -31.32 -23.34 17.09
C TYR A 25 -30.43 -23.78 15.92
N LEU A 26 -30.76 -24.95 15.36
CA LEU A 26 -30.14 -25.48 14.15
C LEU A 26 -30.91 -25.00 12.92
N VAL A 27 -30.18 -24.52 11.90
CA VAL A 27 -30.74 -24.29 10.57
C VAL A 27 -30.07 -25.23 9.59
N SER A 28 -30.82 -26.07 8.91
CA SER A 28 -30.31 -26.97 7.89
C SER A 28 -31.20 -27.00 6.65
N GLY A 29 -30.60 -27.26 5.51
CA GLY A 29 -31.30 -27.27 4.25
C GLY A 29 -30.43 -27.69 3.08
N ARG A 30 -30.87 -27.36 1.89
CA ARG A 30 -30.15 -27.64 0.64
C ARG A 30 -30.09 -26.37 -0.21
N VAL A 31 -28.97 -26.20 -0.93
CA VAL A 31 -28.81 -25.14 -1.93
C VAL A 31 -28.73 -25.80 -3.31
N VAL A 32 -29.61 -25.36 -4.20
CA VAL A 32 -29.75 -25.96 -5.53
C VAL A 32 -29.82 -24.88 -6.62
N ASP A 33 -29.47 -25.24 -7.83
CA ASP A 33 -29.70 -24.42 -9.02
C ASP A 33 -31.22 -24.27 -9.26
N ALA A 34 -31.68 -23.04 -9.43
CA ALA A 34 -33.10 -22.75 -9.60
C ALA A 34 -33.69 -23.30 -10.92
N ASP A 35 -32.86 -23.47 -11.97
CA ASP A 35 -33.31 -23.95 -13.30
C ASP A 35 -33.23 -25.47 -13.44
N THR A 36 -32.17 -26.09 -12.88
CA THR A 36 -31.89 -27.53 -13.06
C THR A 36 -32.26 -28.38 -11.84
N GLY A 37 -32.33 -27.77 -10.63
CA GLY A 37 -32.49 -28.48 -9.38
C GLY A 37 -31.23 -29.22 -8.91
N GLU A 38 -30.13 -29.12 -9.63
CA GLU A 38 -28.86 -29.74 -9.25
C GLU A 38 -28.28 -29.09 -7.99
N PRO A 39 -27.64 -29.87 -7.09
CA PRO A 39 -27.00 -29.34 -5.91
C PRO A 39 -25.87 -28.39 -6.27
N LEU A 40 -25.74 -27.28 -5.51
CA LEU A 40 -24.67 -26.32 -5.63
C LEU A 40 -23.65 -26.53 -4.51
N ASP A 41 -22.80 -27.51 -4.72
CA ASP A 41 -21.72 -27.89 -3.80
C ASP A 41 -20.71 -26.76 -3.55
N PHE A 42 -20.24 -26.65 -2.30
CA PHE A 42 -19.34 -25.56 -1.85
C PHE A 42 -19.95 -24.14 -1.91
N ALA A 43 -21.27 -24.00 -2.10
CA ALA A 43 -21.93 -22.73 -1.84
C ALA A 43 -21.69 -22.31 -0.37
N THR A 44 -21.55 -21.03 -0.13
CA THR A 44 -21.34 -20.50 1.22
C THR A 44 -22.67 -20.06 1.79
N VAL A 45 -23.01 -20.53 3.00
CA VAL A 45 -24.13 -20.06 3.80
C VAL A 45 -23.55 -19.28 5.00
N LEU A 46 -23.82 -17.99 5.08
CA LEU A 46 -23.25 -17.10 6.06
C LEU A 46 -24.36 -16.45 6.89
N HIS A 47 -24.31 -16.59 8.19
CA HIS A 47 -25.13 -15.79 9.11
C HIS A 47 -24.52 -14.40 9.23
N LEU A 48 -25.23 -13.41 8.73
CA LEU A 48 -24.67 -12.07 8.53
C LEU A 48 -24.29 -11.37 9.83
N GLU A 49 -25.04 -11.63 10.90
CA GLU A 49 -24.84 -10.99 12.19
C GLU A 49 -23.64 -11.55 12.96
N SER A 50 -23.49 -12.89 13.01
CA SER A 50 -22.37 -13.54 13.73
C SER A 50 -21.13 -13.74 12.87
N ARG A 51 -21.27 -13.62 11.56
CA ARG A 51 -20.25 -14.04 10.60
C ARG A 51 -19.86 -15.52 10.71
N GLN A 52 -20.72 -16.31 11.33
CA GLN A 52 -20.62 -17.76 11.31
C GLN A 52 -21.09 -18.26 9.94
N GLY A 53 -20.30 -19.07 9.30
CA GLY A 53 -20.62 -19.61 7.98
C GLY A 53 -20.40 -21.09 7.93
N THR A 54 -21.09 -21.74 6.99
CA THR A 54 -20.84 -23.11 6.61
C THR A 54 -20.73 -23.20 5.10
N THR A 55 -20.10 -24.25 4.63
CA THR A 55 -20.01 -24.58 3.21
C THR A 55 -20.98 -25.72 2.92
N VAL A 56 -21.72 -25.61 1.84
CA VAL A 56 -22.64 -26.63 1.37
C VAL A 56 -21.88 -27.87 0.91
N ASP A 57 -22.38 -29.06 1.22
CA ASP A 57 -21.75 -30.32 0.81
C ASP A 57 -22.02 -30.68 -0.65
N THR A 58 -21.53 -31.85 -1.03
CA THR A 58 -21.68 -32.42 -2.38
C THR A 58 -23.11 -32.73 -2.79
N ASP A 59 -24.00 -33.01 -1.82
CA ASP A 59 -25.43 -33.25 -2.04
C ASP A 59 -26.25 -31.95 -1.98
N GLY A 60 -25.57 -30.81 -1.90
CA GLY A 60 -26.21 -29.53 -1.74
C GLY A 60 -26.65 -29.22 -0.31
N ALA A 61 -26.41 -30.10 0.66
CA ALA A 61 -26.90 -29.90 2.01
C ALA A 61 -25.96 -28.97 2.83
N PHE A 62 -26.55 -28.19 3.73
CA PHE A 62 -25.85 -27.40 4.72
C PHE A 62 -26.45 -27.56 6.08
N SER A 63 -25.62 -27.39 7.08
CA SER A 63 -26.02 -27.35 8.48
C SER A 63 -25.31 -26.21 9.16
N LEU A 64 -26.03 -25.27 9.70
CA LEU A 64 -25.54 -24.12 10.46
C LEU A 64 -26.18 -24.18 11.85
N GLY A 65 -25.43 -24.68 12.81
CA GLY A 65 -25.89 -24.85 14.18
C GLY A 65 -25.71 -23.58 15.02
N ARG A 66 -26.49 -23.51 16.13
CA ARG A 66 -26.33 -22.56 17.22
C ARG A 66 -26.55 -21.09 16.80
N LEU A 67 -27.59 -20.90 15.99
CA LEU A 67 -28.06 -19.57 15.68
C LEU A 67 -29.01 -19.07 16.79
N PRO A 68 -29.00 -17.74 17.07
CA PRO A 68 -29.85 -17.14 18.06
C PRO A 68 -31.33 -17.27 17.73
N GLY A 69 -32.18 -17.33 18.73
CA GLY A 69 -33.63 -17.23 18.54
C GLY A 69 -34.04 -15.85 18.04
N GLY A 70 -35.15 -15.82 17.26
CA GLY A 70 -35.66 -14.60 16.63
C GLY A 70 -35.22 -14.44 15.17
N LYS A 71 -35.23 -13.22 14.66
CA LYS A 71 -34.90 -12.97 13.26
C LYS A 71 -33.38 -13.07 13.02
N VAL A 72 -33.01 -13.98 12.12
CA VAL A 72 -31.65 -14.18 11.64
C VAL A 72 -31.62 -13.97 10.13
N SER A 73 -30.53 -13.41 9.64
CA SER A 73 -30.31 -13.16 8.20
C SER A 73 -29.17 -14.05 7.71
N LEU A 74 -29.49 -14.96 6.80
CA LEU A 74 -28.54 -15.81 6.12
C LEU A 74 -28.27 -15.26 4.73
N GLU A 75 -27.03 -15.20 4.32
CA GLU A 75 -26.63 -14.92 2.95
C GLU A 75 -26.05 -16.16 2.31
N ILE A 76 -26.59 -16.53 1.16
CA ILE A 76 -26.15 -17.69 0.39
C ILE A 76 -25.49 -17.20 -0.88
N ARG A 77 -24.25 -17.61 -1.10
CA ARG A 77 -23.42 -17.21 -2.23
C ARG A 77 -22.84 -18.42 -2.94
N TYR A 78 -22.83 -18.35 -4.26
CA TYR A 78 -22.16 -19.32 -5.11
C TYR A 78 -21.63 -18.62 -6.37
N PHE A 79 -20.43 -19.01 -6.81
CA PHE A 79 -19.83 -18.37 -7.96
C PHE A 79 -20.67 -18.52 -9.23
N GLY A 80 -20.90 -17.41 -9.92
CA GLY A 80 -21.72 -17.37 -11.14
C GLY A 80 -23.23 -17.38 -10.88
N TYR A 81 -23.66 -17.26 -9.61
CA TYR A 81 -25.05 -17.12 -9.21
C TYR A 81 -25.29 -15.80 -8.49
N ALA A 82 -26.52 -15.31 -8.55
CA ALA A 82 -26.92 -14.16 -7.76
C ALA A 82 -26.96 -14.57 -6.28
N SER A 83 -26.36 -13.78 -5.40
CA SER A 83 -26.46 -14.00 -3.96
C SER A 83 -27.91 -13.86 -3.50
N GLN A 84 -28.32 -14.67 -2.54
CA GLN A 84 -29.64 -14.61 -1.97
C GLN A 84 -29.56 -14.41 -0.46
N GLN A 85 -30.37 -13.48 0.05
CA GLN A 85 -30.56 -13.31 1.48
C GLN A 85 -31.86 -13.98 1.92
N LEU A 86 -31.77 -14.78 2.99
CA LEU A 86 -32.90 -15.48 3.60
C LEU A 86 -33.04 -14.98 5.04
N VAL A 87 -34.20 -14.42 5.36
CA VAL A 87 -34.51 -13.97 6.73
C VAL A 87 -35.44 -15.02 7.36
N LEU A 88 -34.99 -15.59 8.49
CA LEU A 88 -35.74 -16.60 9.25
C LEU A 88 -36.09 -16.05 10.64
N ASP A 89 -37.28 -16.42 11.16
CA ASP A 89 -37.67 -16.18 12.57
C ASP A 89 -37.55 -17.49 13.34
N LEU A 90 -36.39 -17.71 13.97
CA LEU A 90 -36.06 -18.97 14.64
C LEU A 90 -36.71 -19.06 16.01
N ARG A 91 -37.69 -19.99 16.13
CA ARG A 91 -38.35 -20.35 17.42
C ARG A 91 -38.13 -21.82 17.79
N LYS A 92 -37.61 -22.60 16.85
CA LYS A 92 -37.23 -24.01 16.95
C LYS A 92 -36.20 -24.32 15.87
N ASP A 93 -35.63 -25.51 15.97
CA ASP A 93 -34.77 -26.00 14.86
C ASP A 93 -35.54 -25.97 13.56
N THR A 94 -34.91 -25.39 12.55
CA THR A 94 -35.50 -25.21 11.23
C THR A 94 -34.71 -26.04 10.23
N THR A 95 -35.31 -27.14 9.80
CA THR A 95 -34.67 -28.13 8.91
C THR A 95 -35.40 -28.22 7.58
N GLY A 96 -34.73 -28.72 6.55
CA GLY A 96 -35.33 -28.99 5.24
C GLY A 96 -35.56 -27.74 4.38
N ILE A 97 -34.86 -26.64 4.64
CA ILE A 97 -34.91 -25.43 3.81
C ILE A 97 -34.31 -25.72 2.44
N VAL A 98 -35.02 -25.39 1.37
CA VAL A 98 -34.46 -25.43 0.02
C VAL A 98 -34.23 -24.01 -0.48
N VAL A 99 -32.97 -23.68 -0.73
CA VAL A 99 -32.56 -22.39 -1.31
C VAL A 99 -32.27 -22.61 -2.78
N GLN A 100 -33.02 -21.95 -3.64
CA GLN A 100 -32.84 -22.01 -5.08
C GLN A 100 -32.08 -20.77 -5.58
N LEU A 101 -30.79 -20.91 -5.93
CA LEU A 101 -30.04 -19.82 -6.49
C LEU A 101 -30.22 -19.74 -8.00
N LYS A 102 -30.38 -18.53 -8.52
CA LYS A 102 -30.43 -18.24 -9.95
C LYS A 102 -29.05 -17.89 -10.48
N LYS A 103 -28.69 -18.42 -11.64
CA LYS A 103 -27.43 -18.03 -12.31
C LYS A 103 -27.40 -16.53 -12.49
N ALA A 104 -26.25 -15.92 -12.17
CA ALA A 104 -26.02 -14.50 -12.40
C ALA A 104 -26.16 -14.22 -13.90
N SER A 105 -27.16 -13.44 -14.27
CA SER A 105 -27.47 -13.08 -15.63
C SER A 105 -28.13 -11.71 -15.67
N LEU A 106 -27.92 -10.98 -16.76
CA LEU A 106 -28.59 -9.70 -17.01
C LEU A 106 -30.09 -9.84 -17.29
N LYS A 107 -30.64 -11.05 -17.24
CA LYS A 107 -32.10 -11.30 -17.27
C LYS A 107 -32.78 -11.14 -15.92
N LEU A 108 -31.99 -11.07 -14.82
CA LEU A 108 -32.54 -10.82 -13.49
C LEU A 108 -33.10 -9.39 -13.40
N GLU A 109 -34.11 -9.17 -12.59
CA GLU A 109 -34.73 -7.85 -12.41
C GLU A 109 -33.81 -6.86 -11.68
N GLU A 110 -32.94 -7.36 -10.81
CA GLU A 110 -31.97 -6.56 -10.05
C GLU A 110 -30.55 -7.09 -10.29
N VAL A 111 -29.68 -6.24 -10.83
CA VAL A 111 -28.26 -6.52 -11.05
C VAL A 111 -27.47 -5.29 -10.61
N THR A 112 -26.53 -5.49 -9.69
CA THR A 112 -25.64 -4.42 -9.21
C THR A 112 -24.35 -4.38 -10.01
N VAL A 113 -23.94 -3.20 -10.45
CA VAL A 113 -22.73 -2.97 -11.23
C VAL A 113 -21.81 -1.91 -10.61
N SER A 114 -22.05 -1.58 -9.34
CA SER A 114 -21.29 -0.60 -8.55
C SER A 114 -20.85 -1.19 -7.22
N ALA A 115 -19.96 -0.51 -6.50
CA ALA A 115 -19.63 -0.89 -5.13
C ALA A 115 -20.84 -0.66 -4.21
N GLU A 116 -21.26 -1.69 -3.49
CA GLU A 116 -22.34 -1.62 -2.50
C GLU A 116 -21.78 -1.48 -1.09
N ARG A 117 -22.41 -0.61 -0.29
CA ARG A 117 -22.11 -0.56 1.13
C ARG A 117 -22.69 -1.77 1.84
N ALA A 118 -21.88 -2.42 2.70
CA ALA A 118 -22.35 -3.57 3.49
C ALA A 118 -23.34 -3.12 4.57
N GLU A 119 -24.60 -3.54 4.45
CA GLU A 119 -25.71 -3.05 5.28
C GLU A 119 -25.61 -3.44 6.76
N LEU A 120 -24.92 -4.50 7.09
CA LEU A 120 -24.89 -5.08 8.43
C LEU A 120 -23.59 -4.82 9.19
N GLU A 121 -22.62 -4.14 8.57
CA GLU A 121 -21.38 -3.80 9.24
C GLU A 121 -21.48 -2.48 10.02
N ALA A 122 -20.81 -2.45 11.16
CA ALA A 122 -20.75 -1.25 11.99
C ALA A 122 -19.68 -0.25 11.51
N SER A 123 -18.73 -0.69 10.68
CA SER A 123 -17.72 0.14 10.01
C SER A 123 -18.12 0.43 8.56
N THR A 124 -17.45 1.40 7.91
CA THR A 124 -17.64 1.65 6.48
C THR A 124 -16.94 0.57 5.67
N ASP A 125 -17.75 -0.24 4.98
CA ASP A 125 -17.34 -1.40 4.20
C ASP A 125 -18.08 -1.41 2.86
N TYR A 126 -17.34 -1.64 1.76
CA TYR A 126 -17.87 -1.72 0.40
C TYR A 126 -17.64 -3.10 -0.19
N HIS A 127 -18.67 -3.64 -0.82
CA HIS A 127 -18.63 -4.92 -1.50
C HIS A 127 -18.73 -4.72 -3.01
N ILE A 128 -17.87 -5.37 -3.77
CA ILE A 128 -17.83 -5.36 -5.23
C ILE A 128 -17.88 -6.81 -5.68
N ASP A 129 -18.97 -7.19 -6.34
CA ASP A 129 -19.17 -8.52 -6.86
C ASP A 129 -18.56 -8.73 -8.26
N ARG A 130 -18.59 -9.95 -8.75
CA ARG A 130 -18.07 -10.30 -10.08
C ARG A 130 -18.78 -9.55 -11.20
N THR A 131 -20.08 -9.30 -11.11
CA THR A 131 -20.85 -8.60 -12.14
C THR A 131 -20.40 -7.14 -12.26
N ALA A 132 -20.19 -6.47 -11.14
CA ALA A 132 -19.64 -5.11 -11.11
C ALA A 132 -18.22 -5.07 -11.69
N MET A 133 -17.39 -6.05 -11.35
CA MET A 133 -16.03 -6.15 -11.89
C MET A 133 -16.02 -6.36 -13.41
N ASP A 134 -16.88 -7.24 -13.93
CA ASP A 134 -16.99 -7.53 -15.37
C ASP A 134 -17.53 -6.32 -16.16
N HIS A 135 -18.54 -5.63 -15.61
CA HIS A 135 -19.12 -4.43 -16.23
C HIS A 135 -18.12 -3.27 -16.31
N ASN A 136 -17.28 -3.11 -15.28
CA ASN A 136 -16.25 -2.07 -15.23
C ASN A 136 -14.89 -2.53 -15.77
N GLN A 137 -14.78 -3.76 -16.24
CA GLN A 137 -13.60 -4.34 -16.90
C GLN A 137 -12.31 -4.18 -16.06
N ILE A 138 -12.37 -4.58 -14.79
CA ILE A 138 -11.24 -4.52 -13.86
C ILE A 138 -10.11 -5.45 -14.33
N VAL A 139 -8.92 -4.90 -14.56
CA VAL A 139 -7.70 -5.64 -14.98
C VAL A 139 -6.67 -5.72 -13.85
N ASN A 140 -6.66 -4.72 -12.96
CA ASN A 140 -5.85 -4.70 -11.75
C ASN A 140 -6.76 -4.49 -10.54
N VAL A 141 -6.42 -5.07 -9.39
CA VAL A 141 -7.19 -4.86 -8.16
C VAL A 141 -7.23 -3.38 -7.74
N SER A 142 -6.19 -2.59 -8.08
CA SER A 142 -6.20 -1.14 -7.84
C SER A 142 -7.32 -0.38 -8.57
N ASP A 143 -7.83 -0.91 -9.69
CA ASP A 143 -8.89 -0.28 -10.49
C ASP A 143 -10.20 -0.10 -9.71
N VAL A 144 -10.41 -0.89 -8.65
CA VAL A 144 -11.62 -0.83 -7.81
C VAL A 144 -11.77 0.48 -7.06
N MET A 145 -10.68 1.25 -6.90
CA MET A 145 -10.72 2.56 -6.25
C MET A 145 -11.64 3.54 -6.98
N ALA A 146 -11.78 3.41 -8.30
CA ALA A 146 -12.71 4.21 -9.09
C ALA A 146 -14.19 3.97 -8.74
N LEU A 147 -14.53 2.83 -8.12
CA LEU A 147 -15.89 2.46 -7.75
C LEU A 147 -16.28 2.95 -6.35
N LEU A 148 -15.33 3.42 -5.55
CA LEU A 148 -15.60 4.00 -4.22
C LEU A 148 -16.22 5.40 -4.34
N PRO A 149 -16.90 5.90 -3.29
CA PRO A 149 -17.46 7.26 -3.30
C PRO A 149 -16.39 8.31 -3.62
N GLY A 150 -16.71 9.21 -4.57
CA GLY A 150 -15.77 10.21 -5.06
C GLY A 150 -14.64 9.69 -5.93
N GLY A 151 -14.51 8.37 -6.09
CA GLY A 151 -13.49 7.74 -6.91
C GLY A 151 -13.55 8.20 -8.37
N LYS A 152 -12.40 8.35 -9.00
CA LYS A 152 -12.26 8.79 -10.39
C LYS A 152 -11.70 7.67 -11.24
N SER A 153 -12.21 7.57 -12.46
CA SER A 153 -11.60 6.73 -13.49
C SER A 153 -10.21 7.26 -13.80
N GLN A 154 -9.24 6.40 -13.68
CA GLN A 154 -7.87 6.72 -14.04
C GLN A 154 -7.66 6.45 -15.53
N GLY A 155 -6.55 6.93 -16.10
CA GLY A 155 -6.16 6.66 -17.47
C GLY A 155 -6.08 5.15 -17.74
N ASP A 156 -5.74 4.74 -18.95
CA ASP A 156 -5.62 3.32 -19.26
C ASP A 156 -4.69 2.66 -18.23
N LEU A 157 -5.30 2.01 -17.26
CA LEU A 157 -4.66 1.33 -16.14
C LEU A 157 -3.89 0.15 -16.69
N SER A 158 -2.77 0.47 -17.29
CA SER A 158 -1.87 -0.53 -17.78
C SER A 158 -1.12 -1.14 -16.62
N LEU A 159 -0.79 -2.43 -16.68
CA LEU A 159 0.09 -3.07 -15.72
C LEU A 159 1.49 -2.42 -15.66
N MET A 160 1.78 -1.47 -16.57
CA MET A 160 3.01 -0.67 -16.54
C MET A 160 3.05 0.29 -15.35
N ASN A 161 1.90 0.84 -14.95
CA ASN A 161 1.79 1.68 -13.77
C ASN A 161 1.59 0.79 -12.54
N ASP A 162 2.57 0.78 -11.64
CA ASP A 162 2.47 0.04 -10.39
C ASP A 162 1.72 0.86 -9.33
N GLU A 163 0.44 1.07 -9.60
CA GLU A 163 -0.41 1.83 -8.68
C GLU A 163 -0.64 1.07 -7.38
N ARG A 164 -0.51 1.80 -6.28
CA ARG A 164 -0.66 1.29 -4.92
C ARG A 164 -2.00 1.74 -4.36
N LEU A 165 -2.70 0.84 -3.70
CA LEU A 165 -3.96 1.14 -3.05
C LEU A 165 -3.72 2.03 -1.83
N ALA A 166 -4.27 3.25 -1.86
CA ALA A 166 -4.22 4.21 -0.77
C ALA A 166 -5.65 4.57 -0.34
N LEU A 167 -6.16 3.91 0.69
CA LEU A 167 -7.52 4.12 1.17
C LEU A 167 -7.64 5.46 1.90
N ARG A 168 -8.74 6.21 1.63
CA ARG A 168 -8.99 7.54 2.19
C ARG A 168 -7.79 8.46 2.07
N SER A 169 -7.28 8.57 0.84
CA SER A 169 -6.17 9.42 0.45
C SER A 169 -6.32 9.82 -1.01
N GLU A 170 -5.94 11.04 -1.35
CA GLU A 170 -5.97 11.56 -2.72
C GLU A 170 -4.70 11.23 -3.51
N SER A 171 -3.61 10.88 -2.82
CA SER A 171 -2.32 10.66 -3.46
C SER A 171 -1.41 9.79 -2.60
N ASN A 172 -0.63 8.94 -3.24
CA ASN A 172 0.44 8.16 -2.61
C ASN A 172 1.59 9.05 -2.09
N THR A 173 1.67 10.31 -2.53
CA THR A 173 2.70 11.26 -2.09
C THR A 173 2.35 12.01 -0.81
N GLU A 174 1.16 11.80 -0.24
CA GLU A 174 0.78 12.36 1.04
C GLU A 174 1.68 11.81 2.16
N LYS A 175 2.06 12.70 3.09
CA LYS A 175 2.78 12.28 4.31
C LYS A 175 1.95 11.29 5.12
N GLY A 176 2.62 10.42 5.89
CA GLY A 176 1.99 9.39 6.70
C GLY A 176 1.74 8.07 5.98
N ASN A 177 2.34 7.91 4.79
CA ASN A 177 2.43 6.64 4.05
C ASN A 177 1.08 5.92 3.88
N PRO A 178 0.06 6.54 3.23
CA PRO A 178 -1.28 5.98 3.18
C PRO A 178 -1.35 4.63 2.45
N ALA A 179 -0.61 4.46 1.37
CA ALA A 179 -0.56 3.19 0.65
C ALA A 179 0.19 2.11 1.44
N PHE A 180 1.28 2.46 2.13
CA PHE A 180 2.01 1.55 3.00
C PHE A 180 1.15 1.07 4.17
N GLY A 181 0.27 1.94 4.68
CA GLY A 181 -0.68 1.64 5.74
C GLY A 181 -1.95 0.89 5.30
N SER A 182 -2.19 0.74 3.99
CA SER A 182 -3.34 0.01 3.45
C SER A 182 -3.01 -1.48 3.28
N ALA A 183 -3.86 -2.34 3.82
CA ALA A 183 -3.70 -3.78 3.81
C ALA A 183 -4.36 -4.41 2.59
N ILE A 184 -3.77 -5.48 2.04
CA ILE A 184 -4.38 -6.30 1.00
C ILE A 184 -4.28 -7.76 1.41
N GLU A 185 -5.42 -8.46 1.39
CA GLU A 185 -5.51 -9.89 1.67
C GLU A 185 -6.20 -10.61 0.52
N VAL A 186 -5.67 -11.76 0.12
CA VAL A 186 -6.27 -12.65 -0.87
C VAL A 186 -6.62 -13.97 -0.19
N ASP A 187 -7.91 -14.26 -0.05
CA ASP A 187 -8.44 -15.41 0.69
C ASP A 187 -7.94 -15.50 2.14
N GLY A 188 -7.64 -14.34 2.75
CA GLY A 188 -7.08 -14.21 4.09
C GLY A 188 -5.56 -14.14 4.15
N MET A 189 -4.83 -14.51 3.09
CA MET A 189 -3.38 -14.38 3.02
C MET A 189 -2.98 -12.94 2.75
N ARG A 190 -2.13 -12.38 3.61
CA ARG A 190 -1.60 -11.02 3.47
C ARG A 190 -0.64 -10.90 2.30
N ILE A 191 -0.77 -9.84 1.51
CA ILE A 191 0.30 -9.40 0.62
C ILE A 191 1.19 -8.45 1.40
N GLY A 192 2.36 -8.96 1.82
CA GLY A 192 3.32 -8.20 2.63
C GLY A 192 3.98 -7.06 1.85
N ASN A 193 4.34 -6.02 2.58
CA ASN A 193 5.14 -4.90 2.08
C ASN A 193 6.25 -4.48 3.05
N ASN A 194 6.40 -5.20 4.19
CA ASN A 194 7.42 -4.90 5.20
C ASN A 194 8.80 -5.40 4.79
N ALA A 195 8.87 -6.52 4.06
CA ALA A 195 10.12 -7.14 3.61
C ALA A 195 10.79 -6.42 2.43
N GLU A 196 10.17 -5.37 1.90
CA GLU A 196 10.72 -4.59 0.79
C GLU A 196 11.82 -3.65 1.25
N MET A 197 12.90 -3.56 0.45
CA MET A 197 14.06 -2.68 0.70
C MET A 197 14.00 -1.39 -0.13
N SER A 198 13.01 -1.25 -0.98
CA SER A 198 12.66 0.01 -1.63
C SER A 198 11.65 0.75 -0.79
N GLU A 199 11.61 2.03 -0.82
CA GLU A 199 10.73 2.97 -0.11
C GLU A 199 9.50 2.39 0.64
N THR A 200 8.90 3.16 1.54
CA THR A 200 7.68 2.81 2.29
C THR A 200 6.43 2.82 1.40
N ASN A 201 6.44 2.03 0.35
CA ASN A 201 5.35 1.92 -0.61
C ASN A 201 4.31 0.87 -0.19
N GLY A 202 3.09 1.01 -0.69
CA GLY A 202 2.04 0.02 -0.51
C GLY A 202 2.33 -1.32 -1.20
N ALA A 203 1.56 -2.35 -0.88
CA ALA A 203 1.65 -3.65 -1.55
C ALA A 203 1.26 -3.54 -3.03
N SER A 204 2.04 -4.21 -3.92
CA SER A 204 1.72 -4.28 -5.35
C SER A 204 0.65 -5.31 -5.63
N THR A 205 -0.32 -4.95 -6.47
CA THR A 205 -1.37 -5.85 -6.94
C THR A 205 -1.14 -6.37 -8.36
N ARG A 206 -0.06 -5.95 -9.03
CA ARG A 206 0.22 -6.34 -10.42
C ARG A 206 0.37 -7.84 -10.65
N THR A 207 0.83 -8.57 -9.66
CA THR A 207 1.01 -10.03 -9.72
C THR A 207 -0.25 -10.82 -9.41
N LEU A 208 -1.39 -10.15 -9.17
CA LEU A 208 -2.67 -10.79 -8.90
C LEU A 208 -3.48 -10.91 -10.19
N SER A 209 -3.89 -12.14 -10.50
CA SER A 209 -4.89 -12.39 -11.55
C SER A 209 -6.24 -11.85 -11.10
N THR A 210 -6.94 -11.12 -11.98
CA THR A 210 -8.30 -10.61 -11.69
C THR A 210 -9.39 -11.50 -12.24
N SER A 211 -9.08 -12.40 -13.15
CA SER A 211 -10.05 -13.29 -13.79
C SER A 211 -10.64 -14.34 -12.85
N ASP A 212 -9.93 -14.74 -11.80
CA ASP A 212 -10.39 -15.71 -10.81
C ASP A 212 -11.03 -15.07 -9.54
N ILE A 213 -11.13 -13.74 -9.48
CA ILE A 213 -11.73 -13.06 -8.34
C ILE A 213 -13.25 -13.18 -8.39
N GLU A 214 -13.85 -13.60 -7.30
CA GLU A 214 -15.30 -13.67 -7.08
C GLU A 214 -15.85 -12.34 -6.57
N SER A 215 -15.19 -11.78 -5.55
CA SER A 215 -15.59 -10.50 -4.95
C SER A 215 -14.43 -9.80 -4.27
N ILE A 216 -14.60 -8.49 -4.09
CA ILE A 216 -13.68 -7.64 -3.34
C ILE A 216 -14.47 -6.91 -2.26
N GLU A 217 -13.99 -6.99 -1.02
CA GLU A 217 -14.51 -6.26 0.14
C GLU A 217 -13.47 -5.20 0.54
N ILE A 218 -13.89 -3.94 0.67
CA ILE A 218 -13.01 -2.82 0.99
C ILE A 218 -13.48 -2.14 2.26
N VAL A 219 -12.76 -2.35 3.36
CA VAL A 219 -13.01 -1.70 4.64
C VAL A 219 -12.19 -0.42 4.70
N THR A 220 -12.83 0.71 4.47
CA THR A 220 -12.21 2.03 4.58
C THR A 220 -12.30 2.58 6.00
N GLY A 221 -13.25 2.09 6.79
CA GLY A 221 -13.47 2.42 8.19
C GLY A 221 -12.55 1.65 9.14
N ILE A 222 -13.08 1.36 10.34
CA ILE A 222 -12.34 0.68 11.40
C ILE A 222 -12.38 -0.83 11.16
N ALA A 223 -11.25 -1.39 10.73
CA ALA A 223 -11.12 -2.83 10.50
C ALA A 223 -11.18 -3.63 11.81
N SER A 224 -11.64 -4.89 11.75
CA SER A 224 -11.60 -5.83 12.87
C SER A 224 -10.18 -5.99 13.43
N VAL A 225 -10.06 -6.27 14.74
CA VAL A 225 -8.76 -6.48 15.40
C VAL A 225 -8.05 -7.76 14.96
N GLU A 226 -8.70 -8.68 14.25
CA GLU A 226 -8.03 -9.82 13.63
C GLU A 226 -7.01 -9.40 12.56
N HIS A 227 -7.18 -8.20 11.98
CA HIS A 227 -6.26 -7.64 11.02
C HIS A 227 -5.26 -6.71 11.70
N GLY A 228 -4.01 -7.15 11.81
CA GLY A 228 -2.86 -6.36 12.28
C GLY A 228 -2.10 -5.70 11.14
N ASP A 229 -1.02 -5.00 11.48
CA ASP A 229 -0.07 -4.38 10.54
C ASP A 229 -0.74 -3.53 9.45
N LEU A 230 -1.63 -2.64 9.85
CA LEU A 230 -2.31 -1.67 8.97
C LEU A 230 -2.60 -0.37 9.71
N SER A 231 -2.72 0.74 8.99
CA SER A 231 -3.10 2.04 9.56
C SER A 231 -4.21 2.77 8.81
N ASN A 232 -4.55 2.34 7.60
CA ASN A 232 -5.52 3.07 6.75
C ASN A 232 -6.78 2.29 6.36
N GLY A 233 -6.76 0.97 6.43
CA GLY A 233 -7.87 0.12 6.02
C GLY A 233 -7.39 -1.15 5.35
N ILE A 234 -8.32 -1.96 4.81
CA ILE A 234 -8.01 -3.26 4.24
C ILE A 234 -8.86 -3.57 3.01
N VAL A 235 -8.24 -4.15 2.00
CA VAL A 235 -8.89 -4.73 0.82
C VAL A 235 -8.80 -6.25 0.90
N LYS A 236 -9.94 -6.92 0.91
CA LYS A 236 -10.04 -8.38 0.98
C LYS A 236 -10.54 -8.91 -0.35
N VAL A 237 -9.71 -9.67 -1.00
CA VAL A 237 -9.99 -10.32 -2.28
C VAL A 237 -10.39 -11.76 -2.03
N ARG A 238 -11.52 -12.18 -2.58
CA ARG A 238 -11.98 -13.57 -2.55
C ARG A 238 -11.93 -14.17 -3.94
N THR A 239 -11.31 -15.33 -4.07
CA THR A 239 -11.23 -16.04 -5.34
C THR A 239 -12.29 -17.14 -5.43
N ARG A 240 -12.53 -17.63 -6.65
CA ARG A 240 -13.55 -18.62 -7.00
C ARG A 240 -13.47 -19.87 -6.14
N ARG A 241 -14.64 -20.39 -5.79
CA ARG A 241 -14.80 -21.66 -5.04
C ARG A 241 -15.87 -22.49 -5.70
N GLY A 242 -15.85 -23.80 -5.42
CA GLY A 242 -16.87 -24.74 -5.85
C GLY A 242 -16.73 -25.14 -7.34
N LYS A 243 -17.68 -25.93 -7.81
CA LYS A 243 -17.77 -26.38 -9.19
C LYS A 243 -18.15 -25.22 -10.09
N THR A 244 -17.28 -24.82 -10.99
CA THR A 244 -17.53 -23.73 -11.92
C THR A 244 -17.41 -24.22 -13.37
N PRO A 245 -18.27 -23.74 -14.29
CA PRO A 245 -18.16 -24.07 -15.71
C PRO A 245 -16.85 -23.56 -16.27
N LEU A 246 -16.44 -24.12 -17.41
CA LEU A 246 -15.32 -23.59 -18.16
C LEU A 246 -15.61 -22.15 -18.57
N SER A 247 -14.76 -21.21 -18.18
CA SER A 247 -14.84 -19.80 -18.59
C SER A 247 -13.61 -19.41 -19.36
N VAL A 248 -13.79 -18.65 -20.44
CA VAL A 248 -12.73 -18.03 -21.22
C VAL A 248 -13.05 -16.55 -21.31
N ASP A 249 -12.15 -15.70 -20.83
CA ASP A 249 -12.28 -14.26 -20.90
C ASP A 249 -11.18 -13.68 -21.79
N ALA A 250 -11.54 -12.76 -22.70
CA ALA A 250 -10.61 -12.03 -23.55
C ALA A 250 -10.90 -10.54 -23.47
N THR A 251 -9.94 -9.74 -23.03
CA THR A 251 -10.04 -8.28 -22.92
C THR A 251 -9.01 -7.61 -23.79
N VAL A 252 -9.45 -6.63 -24.57
CA VAL A 252 -8.60 -5.77 -25.40
C VAL A 252 -8.88 -4.31 -25.05
N LYS A 253 -7.86 -3.65 -24.54
CA LYS A 253 -7.79 -2.22 -24.28
C LYS A 253 -6.67 -1.60 -25.12
N PRO A 254 -6.57 -0.29 -25.29
CA PRO A 254 -5.50 0.32 -26.08
C PRO A 254 -4.11 -0.17 -25.67
N HIS A 255 -3.80 -0.09 -24.39
CA HIS A 255 -2.49 -0.48 -23.87
C HIS A 255 -2.42 -1.92 -23.34
N THR A 256 -3.56 -2.60 -23.10
CA THR A 256 -3.57 -3.88 -22.38
C THR A 256 -4.37 -4.95 -23.12
N LYS A 257 -3.79 -6.13 -23.21
CA LYS A 257 -4.46 -7.36 -23.68
C LYS A 257 -4.46 -8.37 -22.53
N LEU A 258 -5.59 -9.05 -22.33
CA LEU A 258 -5.73 -10.09 -21.31
C LEU A 258 -6.52 -11.26 -21.89
N VAL A 259 -6.06 -12.48 -21.63
CA VAL A 259 -6.76 -13.72 -21.91
C VAL A 259 -6.70 -14.61 -20.68
N SER A 260 -7.82 -15.18 -20.29
CA SER A 260 -7.85 -16.13 -19.18
C SER A 260 -8.72 -17.33 -19.47
N ILE A 261 -8.40 -18.45 -18.84
CA ILE A 261 -9.17 -19.68 -18.86
C ILE A 261 -9.27 -20.26 -17.45
N GLY A 262 -10.46 -20.61 -17.01
CA GLY A 262 -10.68 -21.12 -15.67
C GLY A 262 -11.80 -22.16 -15.63
N LYS A 263 -11.64 -23.18 -14.76
CA LYS A 263 -12.65 -24.22 -14.51
C LYS A 263 -12.53 -24.77 -13.08
N GLY A 264 -13.67 -25.15 -12.51
CA GLY A 264 -13.74 -25.96 -11.29
C GLY A 264 -14.02 -27.44 -11.67
N PHE A 265 -13.09 -28.32 -11.32
CA PHE A 265 -13.14 -29.74 -11.61
C PHE A 265 -13.64 -30.52 -10.41
N ASP A 266 -14.62 -31.36 -10.63
CA ASP A 266 -15.02 -32.40 -9.68
C ASP A 266 -13.94 -33.47 -9.58
N LEU A 267 -13.51 -33.80 -8.38
CA LEU A 267 -12.62 -34.90 -8.12
C LEU A 267 -13.41 -36.06 -7.48
N GLY A 268 -13.62 -37.12 -8.24
CA GLY A 268 -14.45 -38.25 -7.84
C GLY A 268 -15.90 -38.13 -8.29
N ARG A 269 -16.73 -39.03 -7.79
CA ARG A 269 -18.17 -39.06 -8.08
C ARG A 269 -18.87 -38.08 -7.13
N ASN A 270 -19.58 -37.09 -7.66
CA ASN A 270 -20.26 -36.07 -6.85
C ASN A 270 -19.29 -35.31 -5.88
N SER A 271 -18.11 -34.96 -6.33
CA SER A 271 -17.11 -34.22 -5.54
C SER A 271 -16.63 -34.88 -4.23
N GLU A 272 -16.82 -36.22 -4.08
CA GLU A 272 -16.39 -36.98 -2.88
C GLU A 272 -14.95 -36.73 -2.48
N ASN A 273 -14.06 -36.51 -3.47
CA ASN A 273 -12.64 -36.21 -3.26
C ASN A 273 -12.33 -34.70 -3.30
N GLY A 274 -13.39 -33.86 -3.26
CA GLY A 274 -13.26 -32.42 -3.28
C GLY A 274 -13.30 -31.82 -4.69
N ILE A 275 -13.04 -30.52 -4.77
CA ILE A 275 -13.04 -29.73 -6.00
C ILE A 275 -11.67 -29.07 -6.20
N LEU A 276 -11.18 -29.13 -7.43
CA LEU A 276 -10.00 -28.42 -7.89
C LEU A 276 -10.39 -27.28 -8.81
N ASN A 277 -10.25 -26.04 -8.37
CA ASN A 277 -10.35 -24.87 -9.23
C ASN A 277 -8.96 -24.56 -9.81
N ALA A 278 -8.90 -24.43 -11.14
CA ALA A 278 -7.71 -24.01 -11.85
C ALA A 278 -8.03 -22.81 -12.72
N ASN A 279 -7.21 -21.78 -12.67
CA ASN A 279 -7.33 -20.59 -13.51
C ASN A 279 -5.94 -20.20 -14.01
N PHE A 280 -5.83 -19.95 -15.31
CA PHE A 280 -4.67 -19.39 -15.96
C PHE A 280 -5.05 -18.04 -16.60
N GLU A 281 -4.20 -17.05 -16.44
CA GLU A 281 -4.35 -15.71 -17.00
C GLU A 281 -3.05 -15.24 -17.61
N TRP A 282 -3.11 -14.81 -18.84
CA TRP A 282 -2.07 -14.06 -19.52
C TRP A 282 -2.53 -12.62 -19.73
N ALA A 283 -1.72 -11.66 -19.31
CA ALA A 283 -1.96 -10.24 -19.55
C ALA A 283 -0.66 -9.55 -19.99
N ARG A 284 -0.77 -8.65 -20.95
CA ARG A 284 0.36 -7.84 -21.40
C ARG A 284 -0.06 -6.40 -21.61
N SER A 285 0.70 -5.48 -21.01
CA SER A 285 0.50 -4.04 -21.14
C SER A 285 1.71 -3.38 -21.75
N TYR A 286 1.50 -2.35 -22.56
CA TYR A 286 2.53 -1.54 -23.20
C TYR A 286 2.54 -0.15 -22.58
N LYS A 287 3.73 0.45 -22.44
CA LYS A 287 3.88 1.83 -21.96
C LYS A 287 3.32 2.81 -23.00
N ASP A 288 3.62 2.56 -24.25
CA ASP A 288 3.18 3.34 -25.40
C ASP A 288 2.81 2.39 -26.54
N ILE A 289 1.64 2.60 -27.15
CA ILE A 289 1.17 1.78 -28.27
C ILE A 289 1.85 2.13 -29.59
N SER A 290 2.32 3.37 -29.75
CA SER A 290 3.09 3.82 -30.90
C SER A 290 4.56 3.39 -30.81
N SER A 291 5.05 3.10 -29.61
CA SER A 291 6.43 2.67 -29.34
C SER A 291 6.42 1.46 -28.38
N PRO A 292 6.09 0.25 -28.88
CA PRO A 292 5.80 -0.92 -28.03
C PRO A 292 7.06 -1.60 -27.45
N TYR A 293 8.17 -0.90 -27.36
CA TYR A 293 9.45 -1.43 -26.85
C TYR A 293 9.47 -1.68 -25.36
N THR A 294 8.56 -1.04 -24.62
CA THR A 294 8.44 -1.25 -23.17
C THR A 294 7.09 -1.88 -22.85
N SER A 295 7.12 -3.05 -22.23
CA SER A 295 5.91 -3.79 -21.86
C SER A 295 6.05 -4.46 -20.51
N TYR A 296 4.91 -4.73 -19.86
CA TYR A 296 4.80 -5.59 -18.69
C TYR A 296 3.95 -6.82 -19.03
N THR A 297 4.42 -8.00 -18.64
CA THR A 297 3.69 -9.25 -18.85
C THR A 297 3.38 -9.91 -17.52
N ARG A 298 2.16 -10.41 -17.35
CA ARG A 298 1.69 -11.22 -16.22
C ARG A 298 1.21 -12.57 -16.74
N ASN A 299 1.79 -13.66 -16.24
CA ASN A 299 1.30 -15.03 -16.44
C ASN A 299 0.94 -15.58 -15.08
N GLY A 300 -0.34 -15.56 -14.76
CA GLY A 300 -0.88 -15.99 -13.49
C GLY A 300 -1.44 -17.40 -13.55
N LEU A 301 -1.12 -18.24 -12.58
CA LEU A 301 -1.72 -19.54 -12.35
C LEU A 301 -2.28 -19.58 -10.93
N THR A 302 -3.56 -19.90 -10.79
CA THR A 302 -4.20 -20.14 -9.50
C THR A 302 -4.74 -21.56 -9.47
N LEU A 303 -4.35 -22.31 -8.46
CA LEU A 303 -4.88 -23.63 -8.15
C LEU A 303 -5.47 -23.61 -6.74
N ARG A 304 -6.69 -24.07 -6.57
CA ARG A 304 -7.34 -24.19 -5.29
C ARG A 304 -7.99 -25.57 -5.17
N TYR A 305 -7.57 -26.32 -4.19
CA TYR A 305 -8.23 -27.54 -3.79
C TYR A 305 -9.07 -27.28 -2.55
N SER A 306 -10.33 -27.72 -2.57
CA SER A 306 -11.26 -27.62 -1.43
C SER A 306 -11.94 -28.95 -1.19
N ARG A 307 -11.98 -29.39 0.06
CA ARG A 307 -12.66 -30.63 0.48
C ARG A 307 -13.33 -30.44 1.82
N GLN A 308 -14.55 -30.93 1.92
CA GLN A 308 -15.29 -31.01 3.19
C GLN A 308 -15.18 -32.43 3.75
N LEU A 309 -14.86 -32.53 5.03
CA LEU A 309 -14.64 -33.78 5.77
C LEU A 309 -15.55 -33.80 7.01
N ALA A 310 -15.83 -34.99 7.54
CA ALA A 310 -16.52 -35.21 8.82
C ALA A 310 -17.93 -34.59 8.93
N GLN A 311 -18.61 -34.35 7.83
CA GLN A 311 -19.96 -33.74 7.81
C GLN A 311 -21.01 -34.71 8.34
N GLU A 312 -20.96 -35.95 7.98
CA GLU A 312 -21.88 -37.00 8.49
C GLU A 312 -21.81 -37.14 10.02
N GLN A 313 -20.70 -36.77 10.63
CA GLN A 313 -20.46 -36.78 12.07
C GLN A 313 -20.98 -35.52 12.79
N GLY A 314 -21.64 -34.58 12.07
CA GLY A 314 -22.15 -33.31 12.61
C GLY A 314 -21.05 -32.30 12.99
N SER A 315 -19.80 -32.55 12.58
CA SER A 315 -18.64 -31.74 12.92
C SER A 315 -17.79 -31.41 11.67
N PRO A 316 -18.36 -30.67 10.70
CA PRO A 316 -17.72 -30.43 9.41
C PRO A 316 -16.36 -29.76 9.51
N LEU A 317 -15.41 -30.29 8.76
CA LEU A 317 -14.07 -29.72 8.59
C LEU A 317 -13.86 -29.38 7.12
N LEU A 318 -13.73 -28.09 6.80
CA LEU A 318 -13.36 -27.61 5.47
C LEU A 318 -11.84 -27.49 5.36
N LEU A 319 -11.22 -28.25 4.45
CA LEU A 319 -9.82 -28.13 4.08
C LEU A 319 -9.71 -27.37 2.75
N CYS A 320 -8.93 -26.29 2.73
CA CYS A 320 -8.56 -25.56 1.53
C CYS A 320 -7.04 -25.53 1.38
N VAL A 321 -6.56 -25.82 0.18
CA VAL A 321 -5.15 -25.67 -0.20
C VAL A 321 -5.08 -24.78 -1.44
N ASP A 322 -4.41 -23.64 -1.32
CA ASP A 322 -4.25 -22.66 -2.38
C ASP A 322 -2.81 -22.59 -2.83
N LEU A 323 -2.60 -22.54 -4.13
CA LEU A 323 -1.33 -22.23 -4.77
C LEU A 323 -1.56 -21.19 -5.85
N LYS A 324 -0.89 -20.03 -5.72
CA LYS A 324 -0.98 -18.92 -6.65
C LYS A 324 0.41 -18.53 -7.10
N GLY A 325 0.63 -18.53 -8.40
CA GLY A 325 1.90 -18.19 -9.02
C GLY A 325 1.75 -17.08 -10.06
N ASN A 326 2.76 -16.26 -10.19
CA ASN A 326 2.92 -15.32 -11.29
C ASN A 326 4.34 -15.41 -11.83
N VAL A 327 4.46 -15.46 -13.16
CA VAL A 327 5.74 -15.38 -13.87
C VAL A 327 5.62 -14.27 -14.92
N GLY A 328 6.44 -13.23 -14.79
CA GLY A 328 6.38 -12.09 -15.68
C GLY A 328 7.31 -10.96 -15.26
N GLY A 329 6.91 -9.75 -15.62
CA GLY A 329 7.64 -8.54 -15.29
C GLY A 329 7.72 -7.56 -16.44
N GLN A 330 8.50 -6.49 -16.24
CA GLN A 330 8.74 -5.46 -17.24
C GLN A 330 9.90 -5.85 -18.16
N ASN A 331 9.68 -5.70 -19.45
CA ASN A 331 10.72 -5.78 -20.45
C ASN A 331 10.76 -4.47 -21.23
N SER A 332 11.91 -3.81 -21.21
CA SER A 332 12.21 -2.67 -22.07
C SER A 332 13.35 -3.09 -22.98
N THR A 333 13.14 -2.97 -24.28
CA THR A 333 14.19 -3.11 -25.30
C THR A 333 14.54 -1.74 -25.82
N ALA A 334 15.77 -1.55 -26.30
CA ALA A 334 16.13 -0.33 -26.98
C ALA A 334 15.24 -0.14 -28.23
N ASP A 335 14.94 1.12 -28.53
CA ASP A 335 14.35 1.47 -29.81
C ASP A 335 15.33 1.08 -30.91
N PRO A 336 14.93 0.31 -31.95
CA PRO A 336 15.81 -0.05 -33.05
C PRO A 336 16.41 1.14 -33.79
N ASP A 337 15.72 2.27 -33.77
CA ASP A 337 16.20 3.52 -34.37
C ASP A 337 17.12 4.32 -33.42
N ALA A 338 17.25 3.91 -32.16
CA ALA A 338 18.20 4.48 -31.21
C ALA A 338 19.56 3.75 -31.31
N PHE A 339 20.65 4.52 -31.36
CA PHE A 339 22.02 3.97 -31.45
C PHE A 339 22.56 3.45 -30.09
N SER A 340 21.70 3.13 -29.15
CA SER A 340 22.11 2.67 -27.82
C SER A 340 21.36 1.39 -27.43
N ASP A 341 22.09 0.41 -26.89
CA ASP A 341 21.51 -0.83 -26.32
C ASP A 341 21.14 -0.65 -24.83
N THR A 342 20.42 0.43 -24.52
CA THR A 342 19.95 0.69 -23.15
C THR A 342 18.63 -0.02 -22.91
N TYR A 343 18.50 -0.69 -21.75
CA TYR A 343 17.26 -1.39 -21.39
C TYR A 343 17.04 -1.46 -19.87
N THR A 344 15.78 -1.64 -19.49
CA THR A 344 15.39 -2.00 -18.14
C THR A 344 14.53 -3.26 -18.18
N LYS A 345 15.02 -4.35 -17.59
CA LYS A 345 14.27 -5.61 -17.46
C LYS A 345 14.00 -5.87 -15.97
N LYS A 346 12.74 -6.04 -15.62
CA LYS A 346 12.31 -6.38 -14.25
C LYS A 346 11.64 -7.73 -14.26
N ARG A 347 12.18 -8.67 -13.51
CA ARG A 347 11.49 -9.90 -13.14
C ARG A 347 10.55 -9.57 -11.99
N ASP A 348 9.34 -10.10 -12.04
CA ASP A 348 8.31 -9.91 -11.01
C ASP A 348 7.60 -11.26 -10.80
N TYR A 349 8.37 -12.25 -10.30
CA TYR A 349 7.86 -13.58 -10.00
C TYR A 349 7.31 -13.60 -8.59
N ALA A 350 6.19 -14.26 -8.41
CA ALA A 350 5.56 -14.43 -7.12
C ALA A 350 5.01 -15.86 -6.99
N LEU A 351 5.24 -16.47 -5.84
CA LEU A 351 4.63 -17.73 -5.45
C LEU A 351 4.00 -17.56 -4.07
N ARG A 352 2.73 -17.93 -3.96
CA ARG A 352 1.97 -17.86 -2.70
C ARG A 352 1.28 -19.19 -2.47
N GLY A 353 1.48 -19.75 -1.29
CA GLY A 353 0.86 -21.00 -0.85
C GLY A 353 0.12 -20.82 0.46
N GLN A 354 -1.01 -21.50 0.62
CA GLN A 354 -1.82 -21.45 1.83
C GLN A 354 -2.48 -22.80 2.08
N ILE A 355 -2.51 -23.19 3.34
CA ILE A 355 -3.35 -24.27 3.83
C ILE A 355 -4.26 -23.67 4.90
N ARG A 356 -5.56 -23.91 4.75
CA ARG A 356 -6.58 -23.46 5.68
C ARG A 356 -7.50 -24.59 6.07
N MET A 357 -7.77 -24.71 7.36
CA MET A 357 -8.69 -25.66 7.96
C MET A 357 -9.72 -24.90 8.79
N ASP A 358 -10.99 -25.02 8.43
CA ASP A 358 -12.12 -24.47 9.16
C ASP A 358 -12.90 -25.60 9.76
N TRP A 359 -12.82 -25.80 11.07
CA TRP A 359 -13.50 -26.85 11.80
C TRP A 359 -14.65 -26.27 12.62
N GLN A 360 -15.84 -26.86 12.47
CA GLN A 360 -17.04 -26.52 13.23
C GLN A 360 -17.37 -27.67 14.18
N PRO A 361 -16.80 -27.71 15.40
CA PRO A 361 -17.06 -28.77 16.35
C PRO A 361 -18.51 -28.70 16.86
N ASP A 362 -19.14 -29.85 17.08
CA ASP A 362 -20.44 -29.90 17.72
C ASP A 362 -20.33 -29.68 19.24
N ARG A 363 -20.05 -28.43 19.63
CA ARG A 363 -19.90 -28.01 21.03
C ARG A 363 -20.69 -26.74 21.32
N ALA A 364 -21.42 -26.72 22.45
CA ALA A 364 -22.31 -25.61 22.79
C ALA A 364 -21.60 -24.24 22.89
N TRP A 365 -20.37 -24.23 23.26
CA TRP A 365 -19.60 -23.01 23.57
C TRP A 365 -18.57 -22.65 22.48
N LEU A 366 -18.34 -23.52 21.49
CA LEU A 366 -17.31 -23.32 20.46
C LEU A 366 -17.94 -23.52 19.07
N SER A 367 -18.04 -22.45 18.32
CA SER A 367 -18.70 -22.42 17.01
C SER A 367 -17.76 -22.81 15.87
N GLU A 368 -16.49 -22.40 15.94
CA GLU A 368 -15.52 -22.58 14.85
C GLU A 368 -14.10 -22.46 15.37
N ILE A 369 -13.22 -23.29 14.84
CA ILE A 369 -11.77 -23.13 14.92
C ILE A 369 -11.22 -23.00 13.50
N GLU A 370 -10.48 -21.95 13.21
CA GLU A 370 -9.75 -21.75 11.96
C GLU A 370 -8.25 -21.87 12.22
N LEU A 371 -7.58 -22.76 11.50
CA LEU A 371 -6.14 -22.83 11.42
C LEU A 371 -5.70 -22.49 9.99
N ARG A 372 -4.78 -21.55 9.85
CA ARG A 372 -4.24 -21.14 8.55
C ARG A 372 -2.73 -21.02 8.63
N ALA A 373 -2.05 -21.62 7.66
CA ALA A 373 -0.63 -21.43 7.42
C ALA A 373 -0.42 -20.93 6.00
N ASP A 374 0.37 -19.88 5.83
CA ASP A 374 0.62 -19.27 4.52
C ASP A 374 2.08 -18.84 4.34
N VAL A 375 2.51 -18.84 3.07
CA VAL A 375 3.82 -18.37 2.66
C VAL A 375 3.71 -17.62 1.35
N SER A 376 4.40 -16.49 1.25
CA SER A 376 4.54 -15.67 0.05
C SER A 376 6.02 -15.44 -0.23
N MET A 377 6.47 -15.81 -1.40
CA MET A 377 7.83 -15.59 -1.89
C MET A 377 7.78 -14.77 -3.17
N GLN A 378 8.66 -13.80 -3.30
CA GLN A 378 8.80 -13.01 -4.51
C GLN A 378 10.24 -13.03 -4.99
N ASP A 379 10.45 -13.01 -6.31
CA ASP A 379 11.77 -12.81 -6.93
C ASP A 379 11.66 -11.57 -7.82
N LYS A 380 12.16 -10.46 -7.29
CA LYS A 380 12.19 -9.15 -7.94
C LYS A 380 13.61 -8.83 -8.35
N ARG A 381 13.97 -9.21 -9.57
CA ARG A 381 15.28 -8.92 -10.13
C ARG A 381 15.16 -7.85 -11.20
N GLN A 382 15.84 -6.74 -11.01
CA GLN A 382 15.91 -5.66 -11.99
C GLN A 382 17.28 -5.63 -12.61
N LYS A 383 17.35 -5.60 -13.94
CA LYS A 383 18.55 -5.35 -14.72
C LYS A 383 18.40 -4.01 -15.43
N VAL A 384 19.33 -3.11 -15.22
CA VAL A 384 19.37 -1.80 -15.87
C VAL A 384 20.68 -1.70 -16.62
N ASN A 385 20.63 -1.68 -17.94
CA ASN A 385 21.78 -1.47 -18.81
C ASN A 385 21.77 -0.02 -19.29
N THR A 386 22.77 0.74 -18.86
CA THR A 386 22.90 2.16 -19.19
C THR A 386 24.14 2.42 -19.98
N ASN A 387 24.08 3.39 -20.89
CA ASN A 387 25.24 3.87 -21.61
C ASN A 387 26.01 4.86 -20.72
N CYS A 388 27.29 4.65 -20.57
CA CYS A 388 28.22 5.48 -19.82
C CYS A 388 29.36 5.94 -20.73
N ASN A 389 29.97 7.06 -20.40
CA ASN A 389 31.17 7.56 -21.09
C ASN A 389 32.07 8.35 -20.15
N SER A 390 33.36 8.28 -20.42
CA SER A 390 34.36 9.14 -19.75
C SER A 390 35.51 9.40 -20.69
N ALA A 391 35.98 10.64 -20.72
CA ALA A 391 37.14 11.05 -21.54
C ALA A 391 38.47 10.50 -20.97
N SER A 392 38.52 10.25 -19.66
CA SER A 392 39.71 9.74 -18.97
C SER A 392 39.33 8.71 -17.91
N SER A 393 40.27 7.79 -17.63
CA SER A 393 40.09 6.81 -16.55
C SER A 393 40.01 7.57 -15.19
N GLN A 394 38.99 7.22 -14.39
CA GLN A 394 38.74 7.78 -13.07
C GLN A 394 38.90 6.72 -12.00
N PRO A 395 39.47 7.04 -10.84
CA PRO A 395 39.60 6.10 -9.73
C PRO A 395 38.24 5.91 -9.03
N TYR A 396 37.80 4.66 -8.93
CA TYR A 396 36.58 4.26 -8.24
C TYR A 396 36.91 3.51 -6.96
N VAL A 397 36.45 4.01 -5.83
CA VAL A 397 36.74 3.43 -4.51
C VAL A 397 35.69 2.36 -4.20
N HIS A 398 36.13 1.15 -3.86
CA HIS A 398 35.26 0.00 -3.56
C HIS A 398 35.48 -0.60 -2.16
N THR A 399 36.48 -0.12 -1.40
CA THR A 399 36.74 -0.59 -0.03
C THR A 399 35.61 -0.19 0.93
N THR A 400 35.33 -1.04 1.92
CA THR A 400 34.40 -0.77 3.03
C THR A 400 35.14 -0.34 4.31
N GLU A 401 36.47 -0.36 4.30
CA GLU A 401 37.29 -0.04 5.46
C GLU A 401 37.53 1.47 5.54
N GLN A 402 37.48 2.00 6.77
CA GLN A 402 37.82 3.39 7.02
C GLN A 402 39.32 3.59 6.96
N GLY A 403 39.75 4.68 6.34
CA GLY A 403 41.19 5.07 6.32
C GLY A 403 41.65 5.47 4.93
N TYR A 404 42.98 5.57 4.79
CA TYR A 404 43.63 5.95 3.54
C TYR A 404 43.90 4.73 2.68
N HIS A 405 43.53 4.84 1.43
CA HIS A 405 43.71 3.76 0.44
C HIS A 405 44.40 4.35 -0.79
N ILE A 406 45.24 3.55 -1.43
CA ILE A 406 45.90 3.88 -2.69
C ILE A 406 45.36 3.04 -3.82
N ALA A 407 45.49 3.55 -5.06
CA ALA A 407 45.03 2.80 -6.24
C ALA A 407 45.91 1.57 -6.46
N ASP A 408 45.39 0.41 -5.99
CA ASP A 408 46.06 -0.89 -6.05
C ASP A 408 45.33 -1.90 -6.97
N GLY A 409 44.26 -1.44 -7.61
CA GLY A 409 43.40 -2.28 -8.46
C GLY A 409 42.37 -3.11 -7.70
N ASN A 410 42.39 -3.13 -6.36
CA ASN A 410 41.47 -3.85 -5.51
C ASN A 410 40.59 -2.89 -4.69
N THR A 411 41.22 -2.05 -3.90
CA THR A 411 40.52 -1.04 -3.06
C THR A 411 40.07 0.18 -3.87
N ILE A 412 40.91 0.58 -4.83
CA ILE A 412 40.62 1.61 -5.81
C ILE A 412 40.88 1.04 -7.19
N ILE A 413 39.81 0.95 -7.99
CA ILE A 413 39.80 0.42 -9.34
C ILE A 413 39.77 1.58 -10.32
N MET A 414 40.62 1.54 -11.36
CA MET A 414 40.54 2.54 -12.43
C MET A 414 39.40 2.22 -13.38
N GLY A 415 38.42 3.12 -13.46
CA GLY A 415 37.28 3.00 -14.34
C GLY A 415 37.64 3.06 -15.83
N PRO A 416 36.77 2.60 -16.73
CA PRO A 416 36.99 2.58 -18.18
C PRO A 416 36.99 3.96 -18.80
N THR A 417 37.53 4.08 -20.00
CA THR A 417 37.51 5.26 -20.86
C THR A 417 36.70 5.01 -22.14
N GLY A 418 36.28 6.07 -22.81
CA GLY A 418 35.46 6.00 -24.01
C GLY A 418 33.97 5.72 -23.67
N TYR A 419 33.32 4.89 -24.47
CA TYR A 419 31.92 4.51 -24.29
C TYR A 419 31.82 3.06 -23.85
N TRP A 420 30.97 2.80 -22.84
CA TRP A 420 30.69 1.45 -22.38
C TRP A 420 29.25 1.32 -21.88
N TYR A 421 28.79 0.09 -21.69
CA TYR A 421 27.53 -0.22 -21.06
C TYR A 421 27.76 -0.73 -19.64
N ASN A 422 26.98 -0.16 -18.70
CA ASN A 422 27.00 -0.54 -17.30
C ASN A 422 25.72 -1.33 -16.98
N LEU A 423 25.89 -2.60 -16.57
CA LEU A 423 24.78 -3.46 -16.19
C LEU A 423 24.65 -3.54 -14.67
N ALA A 424 23.73 -2.73 -14.13
CA ALA A 424 23.34 -2.78 -12.73
C ALA A 424 22.26 -3.85 -12.49
N ILE A 425 22.46 -4.73 -11.50
CA ILE A 425 21.52 -5.76 -11.13
C ILE A 425 21.07 -5.55 -9.69
N THR A 426 19.77 -5.28 -9.49
CA THR A 426 19.16 -5.24 -8.15
C THR A 426 18.37 -6.53 -7.94
N ASP A 427 18.76 -7.33 -6.94
CA ASP A 427 18.14 -8.58 -6.58
C ASP A 427 17.44 -8.43 -5.22
N SER A 428 16.11 -8.55 -5.20
CA SER A 428 15.27 -8.45 -4.01
C SER A 428 14.34 -9.66 -3.96
N LYS A 429 14.34 -10.38 -2.85
CA LYS A 429 13.55 -11.60 -2.64
C LYS A 429 12.77 -11.52 -1.34
N PRO A 430 11.71 -10.72 -1.28
CA PRO A 430 10.83 -10.66 -0.13
C PRO A 430 10.20 -12.03 0.17
N ILE A 431 10.20 -12.40 1.46
CA ILE A 431 9.56 -13.58 2.00
C ILE A 431 8.67 -13.15 3.16
N ASP A 432 7.40 -13.52 3.10
CA ASP A 432 6.45 -13.38 4.18
C ASP A 432 5.84 -14.75 4.47
N ALA A 433 5.74 -15.12 5.76
CA ALA A 433 5.08 -16.36 6.18
C ALA A 433 4.18 -16.08 7.38
N GLY A 434 3.08 -16.82 7.49
CA GLY A 434 2.10 -16.66 8.55
C GLY A 434 1.59 -17.97 9.09
N LEU A 435 1.30 -17.99 10.40
CA LEU A 435 0.54 -19.03 11.07
C LEU A 435 -0.53 -18.37 11.93
N HIS A 436 -1.79 -18.72 11.70
CA HIS A 436 -2.94 -18.06 12.31
C HIS A 436 -3.85 -19.11 12.94
N LEU A 437 -4.17 -18.93 14.20
CA LEU A 437 -5.14 -19.73 14.92
C LEU A 437 -6.24 -18.81 15.44
N LYS A 438 -7.49 -19.10 15.08
CA LYS A 438 -8.65 -18.34 15.51
C LYS A 438 -9.74 -19.28 16.02
N ALA A 439 -10.36 -18.93 17.13
CA ALA A 439 -11.52 -19.59 17.68
C ALA A 439 -12.69 -18.60 17.78
N LYS A 440 -13.88 -19.07 17.49
CA LYS A 440 -15.14 -18.32 17.60
C LYS A 440 -16.09 -19.06 18.52
N TRP A 441 -16.81 -18.32 19.33
CA TRP A 441 -17.93 -18.85 20.11
C TRP A 441 -19.06 -17.85 20.15
N SER A 442 -20.28 -18.35 20.30
CA SER A 442 -21.48 -17.56 20.41
C SER A 442 -22.24 -17.93 21.68
N GLN A 443 -22.85 -16.91 22.28
CA GLN A 443 -23.76 -17.11 23.38
C GLN A 443 -24.95 -16.16 23.24
N ASP A 444 -26.13 -16.73 23.34
CA ASP A 444 -27.38 -16.01 23.25
C ASP A 444 -28.05 -15.92 24.61
N TRP A 445 -28.44 -14.69 24.96
CA TRP A 445 -29.30 -14.40 26.09
C TRP A 445 -30.62 -13.79 25.60
N THR A 446 -31.64 -13.78 26.41
CA THR A 446 -32.97 -13.24 26.05
C THR A 446 -32.93 -11.77 25.59
N PHE A 447 -31.95 -11.00 26.04
CA PHE A 447 -31.82 -9.56 25.75
C PHE A 447 -30.63 -9.20 24.88
N MET A 448 -29.70 -10.13 24.63
CA MET A 448 -28.46 -9.88 23.92
C MET A 448 -27.88 -11.17 23.32
N SER A 449 -27.31 -11.06 22.14
CA SER A 449 -26.47 -12.12 21.53
C SER A 449 -25.02 -11.65 21.54
N ASN A 450 -24.11 -12.53 21.96
CA ASN A 450 -22.68 -12.31 21.99
C ASN A 450 -21.98 -13.23 21.02
N TYR A 451 -21.07 -12.65 20.22
CA TYR A 451 -20.21 -13.38 19.28
C TYR A 451 -18.76 -12.99 19.55
N VAL A 452 -18.04 -13.86 20.21
CA VAL A 452 -16.65 -13.63 20.59
C VAL A 452 -15.74 -14.38 19.63
N LYS A 453 -14.69 -13.72 19.18
CA LYS A 453 -13.54 -14.35 18.50
C LYS A 453 -12.25 -13.98 19.19
N ALA A 454 -11.36 -14.95 19.30
CA ALA A 454 -10.00 -14.73 19.79
C ALA A 454 -9.02 -15.48 18.90
N GLY A 455 -7.81 -14.96 18.79
CA GLY A 455 -6.81 -15.64 17.99
C GLY A 455 -5.40 -15.20 18.30
N VAL A 456 -4.50 -15.98 17.69
CA VAL A 456 -3.05 -15.78 17.74
C VAL A 456 -2.54 -15.81 16.30
N ASP A 457 -1.83 -14.77 15.93
CA ASP A 457 -1.14 -14.67 14.65
C ASP A 457 0.37 -14.69 14.89
N TYR A 458 1.08 -15.51 14.15
CA TYR A 458 2.53 -15.40 14.03
C TYR A 458 2.85 -15.04 12.59
N THR A 459 3.63 -13.98 12.37
CA THR A 459 4.08 -13.57 11.04
C THR A 459 5.58 -13.34 11.02
N LEU A 460 6.19 -13.71 9.90
CA LEU A 460 7.59 -13.58 9.60
C LEU A 460 7.78 -12.79 8.32
N SER A 461 8.64 -11.76 8.33
CA SER A 461 8.98 -10.98 7.14
C SER A 461 10.48 -10.76 7.02
N GLY A 462 11.04 -10.94 5.82
CA GLY A 462 12.44 -10.74 5.54
C GLY A 462 12.76 -10.75 4.05
N ASN A 463 14.02 -10.51 3.70
CA ASN A 463 14.45 -10.43 2.30
C ASN A 463 15.75 -11.22 2.07
N ASN A 464 15.71 -12.19 1.17
CA ASN A 464 16.85 -13.05 0.81
C ASN A 464 17.55 -12.61 -0.48
N GLY A 465 17.40 -11.35 -0.89
CA GLY A 465 18.06 -10.81 -2.07
C GLY A 465 19.50 -10.37 -1.81
N LYS A 466 20.26 -10.26 -2.89
CA LYS A 466 21.66 -9.80 -2.85
C LYS A 466 21.79 -8.27 -2.91
N GLY A 467 20.67 -7.54 -3.08
CA GLY A 467 20.71 -6.10 -3.28
C GLY A 467 21.26 -5.68 -4.63
N LEU A 468 21.78 -4.46 -4.71
CA LEU A 468 22.44 -3.94 -5.92
C LEU A 468 23.84 -4.54 -6.05
N HIS A 469 24.12 -5.17 -7.19
CA HIS A 469 25.43 -5.72 -7.52
C HIS A 469 25.73 -5.60 -9.02
N TYR A 470 27.01 -5.76 -9.37
CA TYR A 470 27.52 -5.74 -10.74
C TYR A 470 28.22 -7.07 -11.03
N GLU A 471 28.13 -7.56 -12.26
CA GLU A 471 28.84 -8.77 -12.71
C GLU A 471 30.34 -8.44 -12.96
N ASP A 472 30.64 -7.23 -13.41
CA ASP A 472 31.99 -6.70 -13.60
C ASP A 472 32.17 -5.44 -12.74
N LEU A 473 33.03 -5.53 -11.72
CA LEU A 473 33.28 -4.44 -10.78
C LEU A 473 33.99 -3.26 -11.44
N THR A 474 34.72 -3.47 -12.53
CA THR A 474 35.37 -2.37 -13.28
C THR A 474 34.35 -1.48 -13.97
N LEU A 475 33.15 -1.99 -14.21
CA LEU A 475 32.00 -1.26 -14.79
C LEU A 475 31.01 -0.80 -13.73
N ALA A 476 31.24 -1.06 -12.44
CA ALA A 476 30.38 -0.58 -11.37
C ALA A 476 30.36 0.96 -11.36
N THR A 477 29.27 1.52 -10.83
CA THR A 477 29.20 2.96 -10.62
C THR A 477 30.24 3.40 -9.59
N GLU A 478 30.72 4.64 -9.75
CA GLU A 478 31.63 5.26 -8.80
C GLU A 478 31.13 5.07 -7.36
N ASN A 479 32.05 4.70 -6.47
CA ASN A 479 31.81 4.59 -5.02
C ASN A 479 30.72 3.59 -4.64
N TRP A 480 30.42 2.59 -5.50
CA TRP A 480 29.50 1.51 -5.17
C TRP A 480 30.11 0.57 -4.10
N ARG A 481 29.26 0.10 -3.19
CA ARG A 481 29.55 -0.94 -2.20
C ARG A 481 28.44 -1.98 -2.17
N GLU A 482 28.80 -3.22 -1.90
CA GLU A 482 27.82 -4.30 -1.75
C GLU A 482 27.01 -4.09 -0.46
N ALA A 483 25.66 -4.11 -0.60
CA ALA A 483 24.71 -4.07 0.52
C ALA A 483 23.70 -5.22 0.34
N ARG A 484 23.98 -6.35 0.98
CA ARG A 484 23.19 -7.58 0.85
C ARG A 484 22.00 -7.57 1.79
N TYR A 485 20.83 -7.89 1.25
CA TYR A 485 19.58 -7.98 2.02
C TYR A 485 19.48 -9.31 2.79
N ASP A 486 20.06 -10.41 2.26
CA ASP A 486 20.05 -11.73 2.86
C ASP A 486 20.90 -11.86 4.15
N THR A 487 21.65 -10.83 4.51
CA THR A 487 22.38 -10.73 5.78
C THR A 487 21.56 -10.09 6.90
N LEU A 488 20.41 -9.48 6.56
CA LEU A 488 19.57 -8.79 7.52
C LEU A 488 18.69 -9.77 8.31
N PRO A 489 18.48 -9.53 9.62
CA PRO A 489 17.62 -10.40 10.41
C PRO A 489 16.15 -10.26 10.02
N PHE A 490 15.43 -11.38 10.06
CA PHE A 490 13.98 -11.38 9.83
C PHE A 490 13.23 -10.73 10.99
N MET A 491 12.11 -10.09 10.65
CA MET A 491 11.17 -9.56 11.63
C MET A 491 10.10 -10.60 11.95
N HIS A 492 9.95 -10.91 13.23
CA HIS A 492 8.95 -11.80 13.78
C HIS A 492 7.88 -10.98 14.48
N ASN A 493 6.61 -11.25 14.24
CA ASN A 493 5.52 -10.59 14.93
C ASN A 493 4.51 -11.60 15.46
N ILE A 494 4.15 -11.48 16.73
CA ILE A 494 3.10 -12.28 17.38
C ILE A 494 1.97 -11.33 17.72
N GLY A 495 0.80 -11.54 17.09
CA GLY A 495 -0.42 -10.81 17.37
C GLY A 495 -1.38 -11.62 18.22
N LEU A 496 -1.79 -11.08 19.36
CA LEU A 496 -2.82 -11.66 20.22
C LEU A 496 -4.05 -10.76 20.15
N TYR A 497 -5.22 -11.33 19.85
CA TYR A 497 -6.42 -10.52 19.75
C TYR A 497 -7.67 -11.18 20.30
N VAL A 498 -8.58 -10.33 20.76
CA VAL A 498 -9.95 -10.71 21.15
C VAL A 498 -10.93 -9.63 20.66
N GLU A 499 -12.04 -10.05 20.09
CA GLU A 499 -13.14 -9.18 19.66
C GLU A 499 -14.45 -9.76 20.09
N ASP A 500 -15.30 -8.91 20.66
CA ASP A 500 -16.66 -9.26 21.08
C ASP A 500 -17.66 -8.40 20.30
N ARG A 501 -18.59 -9.05 19.63
CA ARG A 501 -19.71 -8.45 18.91
C ARG A 501 -20.99 -8.73 19.69
N MET A 502 -21.54 -7.70 20.30
CA MET A 502 -22.78 -7.74 21.07
C MET A 502 -23.93 -7.21 20.23
N ARG A 503 -25.03 -7.91 20.15
CA ARG A 503 -26.26 -7.48 19.49
C ARG A 503 -27.41 -7.46 20.48
N MET A 504 -28.06 -6.30 20.63
CA MET A 504 -29.18 -6.06 21.53
C MET A 504 -30.44 -5.72 20.72
N PRO A 505 -31.43 -6.63 20.60
CA PRO A 505 -32.69 -6.33 19.94
C PRO A 505 -33.58 -5.47 20.83
N PHE A 506 -34.32 -4.53 20.25
CA PHE A 506 -35.28 -3.67 20.95
C PHE A 506 -36.71 -4.05 20.62
N ARG A 507 -37.66 -3.75 21.53
CA ARG A 507 -39.08 -4.04 21.37
C ARG A 507 -39.72 -3.36 20.16
N ASN A 508 -39.16 -2.26 19.67
CA ASN A 508 -39.63 -1.54 18.47
C ASN A 508 -39.11 -2.19 17.17
N GLY A 509 -38.48 -3.37 17.25
CA GLY A 509 -37.88 -4.08 16.13
C GLY A 509 -36.53 -3.53 15.66
N GLY A 510 -36.02 -2.44 16.29
CA GLY A 510 -34.65 -1.98 16.08
C GLY A 510 -33.64 -2.86 16.79
N ASN A 511 -32.36 -2.61 16.57
CA ASN A 511 -31.27 -3.29 17.27
C ASN A 511 -30.04 -2.39 17.40
N LEU A 512 -29.31 -2.59 18.48
CA LEU A 512 -27.99 -2.00 18.71
C LEU A 512 -26.95 -3.10 18.59
N GLN A 513 -25.96 -2.92 17.74
CA GLN A 513 -24.77 -3.76 17.64
C GLN A 513 -23.56 -2.96 18.11
N VAL A 514 -22.78 -3.54 19.01
CA VAL A 514 -21.53 -2.98 19.51
C VAL A 514 -20.44 -4.02 19.28
N VAL A 515 -19.33 -3.60 18.71
CA VAL A 515 -18.14 -4.45 18.50
C VAL A 515 -16.99 -3.82 19.27
N LEU A 516 -16.38 -4.54 20.17
CA LEU A 516 -15.21 -4.12 20.94
C LEU A 516 -14.08 -5.12 20.74
N GLY A 517 -12.92 -4.61 20.39
CA GLY A 517 -11.77 -5.45 20.12
C GLY A 517 -10.48 -4.88 20.73
N LEU A 518 -9.59 -5.79 21.07
CA LEU A 518 -8.25 -5.48 21.56
C LEU A 518 -7.25 -6.39 20.87
N ARG A 519 -6.16 -5.80 20.36
CA ARG A 519 -5.03 -6.52 19.80
C ARG A 519 -3.73 -6.03 20.41
N GLU A 520 -2.85 -6.95 20.78
CA GLU A 520 -1.47 -6.70 21.17
C GLU A 520 -0.56 -7.37 20.14
N ASP A 521 0.33 -6.58 19.55
CA ASP A 521 1.38 -7.08 18.65
C ASP A 521 2.74 -7.00 19.36
N LEU A 522 3.45 -8.12 19.41
CA LEU A 522 4.81 -8.27 19.93
C LEU A 522 5.76 -8.51 18.76
N THR A 523 6.50 -7.48 18.37
CA THR A 523 7.45 -7.53 17.27
C THR A 523 8.85 -7.78 17.81
N HIS A 524 9.50 -8.85 17.34
CA HIS A 524 10.87 -9.22 17.71
C HIS A 524 11.76 -9.26 16.48
N ILE A 525 12.93 -8.65 16.57
CA ILE A 525 13.94 -8.64 15.52
C ILE A 525 15.25 -9.14 16.12
N ALA A 526 15.53 -10.44 15.90
CA ALA A 526 16.68 -11.12 16.48
C ALA A 526 18.00 -10.49 16.00
N LYS A 527 19.00 -10.44 16.90
CA LYS A 527 20.34 -9.89 16.60
C LYS A 527 20.33 -8.44 16.09
N SER A 528 19.29 -7.67 16.39
CA SER A 528 19.17 -6.25 16.08
C SER A 528 19.19 -5.40 17.35
N GLU A 529 19.43 -4.11 17.18
CA GLU A 529 19.36 -3.14 18.28
C GLU A 529 17.92 -2.84 18.73
N TYR A 530 16.91 -3.22 17.93
CA TYR A 530 15.49 -2.99 18.23
C TYR A 530 14.93 -3.98 19.27
N GLY A 531 15.50 -5.18 19.37
CA GLY A 531 15.06 -6.20 20.33
C GLY A 531 13.57 -6.56 20.15
N THR A 532 12.77 -6.37 21.19
CA THR A 532 11.32 -6.65 21.19
C THR A 532 10.53 -5.38 21.49
N ALA A 533 9.58 -5.06 20.62
CA ALA A 533 8.65 -3.95 20.77
C ALA A 533 7.20 -4.46 20.91
N SER A 534 6.39 -3.78 21.71
CA SER A 534 4.96 -4.10 21.84
C SER A 534 4.07 -2.94 21.42
N SER A 535 2.89 -3.25 20.89
CA SER A 535 1.91 -2.26 20.51
C SER A 535 0.48 -2.71 20.73
N LEU A 536 -0.29 -1.90 21.46
CA LEU A 536 -1.69 -2.15 21.79
C LEU A 536 -2.61 -1.39 20.83
N SER A 537 -3.63 -2.08 20.27
CA SER A 537 -4.58 -1.59 19.27
C SER A 537 -6.03 -1.82 19.71
N PRO A 538 -6.61 -0.96 20.56
CA PRO A 538 -8.03 -0.99 20.87
C PRO A 538 -8.86 -0.47 19.69
N ARG A 539 -9.99 -1.15 19.41
CA ARG A 539 -10.95 -0.74 18.39
C ARG A 539 -12.38 -0.98 18.88
N GLY A 540 -13.28 -0.08 18.52
CA GLY A 540 -14.69 -0.21 18.86
C GLY A 540 -15.57 0.42 17.80
N THR A 541 -16.65 -0.26 17.43
CA THR A 541 -17.66 0.23 16.52
C THR A 541 -19.06 -0.02 17.05
N MET A 542 -19.99 0.84 16.69
CA MET A 542 -21.38 0.77 17.09
C MET A 542 -22.26 0.98 15.85
N ARG A 543 -23.32 0.19 15.73
CA ARG A 543 -24.37 0.33 14.72
C ARG A 543 -25.72 0.26 15.41
N TRP A 544 -26.47 1.32 15.30
CA TRP A 544 -27.81 1.41 15.87
C TRP A 544 -28.86 1.51 14.74
N ASN A 545 -29.60 0.44 14.53
CA ASN A 545 -30.82 0.47 13.72
C ASN A 545 -31.97 0.97 14.61
N VAL A 546 -32.40 2.19 14.36
CA VAL A 546 -33.36 2.91 15.22
C VAL A 546 -34.76 2.29 15.12
N PHE A 547 -35.13 1.78 13.93
CA PHE A 547 -36.48 1.25 13.68
C PHE A 547 -36.40 -0.13 13.01
N GLY A 548 -37.18 -1.07 13.48
CA GLY A 548 -37.32 -2.42 12.89
C GLY A 548 -38.51 -2.58 11.93
N SER A 549 -39.36 -1.60 11.75
CA SER A 549 -40.53 -1.67 10.88
C SER A 549 -40.79 -0.37 10.16
N LYS A 550 -41.33 -0.49 8.94
CA LYS A 550 -41.73 0.66 8.10
C LYS A 550 -42.58 1.64 8.88
N LYS A 551 -42.04 2.84 9.15
CA LYS A 551 -42.81 4.00 9.56
C LYS A 551 -42.97 4.91 8.37
N ARG A 552 -44.10 5.65 8.31
CA ARG A 552 -44.67 6.38 7.15
C ARG A 552 -43.68 7.04 6.17
N THR A 553 -42.54 7.56 6.65
CA THR A 553 -41.56 8.28 5.79
C THR A 553 -40.22 7.53 5.72
N PHE A 554 -39.78 6.96 6.84
CA PHE A 554 -38.54 6.22 6.94
C PHE A 554 -38.84 4.72 6.92
N GLU A 555 -38.18 4.00 6.01
CA GLU A 555 -38.20 2.53 5.95
C GLU A 555 -37.10 1.94 6.85
N SER A 556 -35.95 2.62 6.93
CA SER A 556 -34.90 2.34 7.93
C SER A 556 -34.12 3.62 8.26
N LEU A 557 -33.57 3.67 9.46
CA LEU A 557 -32.63 4.68 9.91
C LEU A 557 -31.56 4.01 10.75
N ILE A 558 -30.30 4.15 10.33
CA ILE A 558 -29.16 3.52 10.95
C ILE A 558 -28.13 4.59 11.30
N LEU A 559 -27.65 4.55 12.52
CA LEU A 559 -26.56 5.38 13.00
C LEU A 559 -25.34 4.50 13.25
N THR A 560 -24.17 4.91 12.79
CA THR A 560 -22.90 4.23 13.04
C THR A 560 -21.91 5.17 13.71
N ALA A 561 -21.12 4.63 14.62
CA ALA A 561 -20.01 5.33 15.25
C ALA A 561 -18.85 4.37 15.44
N GLY A 562 -17.63 4.89 15.36
CA GLY A 562 -16.46 4.05 15.55
C GLY A 562 -15.23 4.82 16.02
N PHE A 563 -14.40 4.11 16.76
CA PHE A 563 -13.09 4.56 17.21
C PHE A 563 -12.11 3.39 17.11
N GLY A 564 -10.91 3.65 16.58
CA GLY A 564 -9.89 2.62 16.49
C GLY A 564 -8.47 3.19 16.50
N LYS A 565 -7.57 2.42 17.12
CA LYS A 565 -6.13 2.55 16.95
C LYS A 565 -5.64 1.40 16.10
N ALA A 566 -4.97 1.71 15.00
CA ALA A 566 -4.43 0.74 14.08
C ALA A 566 -2.92 1.00 13.88
N VAL A 567 -2.09 -0.04 14.04
CA VAL A 567 -0.62 0.07 14.06
C VAL A 567 -0.04 -0.55 12.80
N LYS A 568 0.88 0.16 12.14
CA LYS A 568 1.65 -0.30 10.98
C LYS A 568 3.10 -0.54 11.38
N LEU A 569 3.58 -1.76 11.18
CA LEU A 569 4.97 -2.14 11.43
C LEU A 569 5.90 -1.47 10.41
N PRO A 570 7.17 -1.22 10.76
CA PRO A 570 8.13 -0.63 9.82
C PRO A 570 8.53 -1.61 8.71
N SER A 571 8.98 -1.08 7.57
CA SER A 571 9.62 -1.88 6.54
C SER A 571 11.09 -2.16 6.88
N MET A 572 11.68 -3.16 6.19
CA MET A 572 13.10 -3.48 6.33
C MET A 572 13.99 -2.27 5.98
N GLN A 573 13.60 -1.44 5.01
CA GLN A 573 14.32 -0.22 4.68
C GLN A 573 14.34 0.80 5.82
N VAL A 574 13.22 0.95 6.55
CA VAL A 574 13.12 1.85 7.71
C VAL A 574 14.01 1.35 8.86
N LEU A 575 14.06 0.03 9.05
CA LEU A 575 14.85 -0.59 10.10
C LEU A 575 16.34 -0.63 9.77
N TYR A 576 16.68 -0.85 8.51
CA TYR A 576 18.07 -1.08 8.07
C TYR A 576 18.44 -0.14 6.91
N PRO A 577 18.62 1.17 7.17
CA PRO A 577 19.10 2.09 6.14
C PRO A 577 20.47 1.65 5.63
N THR A 578 20.67 1.72 4.33
CA THR A 578 21.93 1.32 3.68
C THR A 578 23.07 2.23 4.14
N THR A 579 24.21 1.63 4.47
CA THR A 579 25.47 2.37 4.75
C THR A 579 25.92 3.08 3.49
N THR A 580 26.25 4.36 3.61
CA THR A 580 26.86 5.14 2.54
C THR A 580 28.34 5.40 2.87
N TYR A 581 29.11 5.79 1.87
CA TYR A 581 30.54 6.04 2.03
C TYR A 581 30.86 7.43 1.50
N ALA A 582 31.72 8.13 2.20
CA ALA A 582 32.29 9.39 1.75
C ALA A 582 33.74 9.14 1.37
N ASP A 583 34.03 9.17 0.10
CA ASP A 583 35.35 8.95 -0.47
C ASP A 583 35.92 10.29 -0.95
N TRP A 584 37.04 10.68 -0.37
CA TRP A 584 37.66 11.94 -0.68
C TRP A 584 39.10 11.74 -1.18
N GLN A 585 39.40 12.27 -2.35
CA GLN A 585 40.74 12.24 -2.89
C GLN A 585 41.67 13.08 -2.02
N THR A 586 42.69 12.43 -1.46
CA THR A 586 43.68 13.04 -0.55
C THR A 586 44.98 13.39 -1.26
N PHE A 587 45.25 12.69 -2.37
CA PHE A 587 46.41 12.95 -3.22
C PHE A 587 46.14 12.48 -4.67
N ALA A 588 46.72 13.21 -5.62
CA ALA A 588 46.84 12.77 -7.01
C ALA A 588 48.14 13.30 -7.56
N SER A 589 49.08 12.42 -7.94
CA SER A 589 50.40 12.84 -8.38
C SER A 589 50.43 13.50 -9.76
N GLY A 590 49.41 13.30 -10.58
CA GLY A 590 49.56 13.42 -12.03
C GLY A 590 50.38 12.21 -12.54
N THR A 591 50.99 12.34 -13.71
CA THR A 591 51.88 11.29 -14.24
C THR A 591 53.24 11.35 -13.53
N ASP A 592 53.59 10.29 -12.81
CA ASP A 592 54.85 10.16 -12.10
C ASP A 592 56.02 9.82 -13.01
N ALA A 593 57.21 9.67 -12.41
CA ALA A 593 58.42 9.30 -13.12
C ALA A 593 58.40 7.92 -13.82
N LEU A 594 57.46 7.03 -13.42
CA LEU A 594 57.24 5.73 -14.04
C LEU A 594 56.13 5.75 -15.11
N GLY A 595 55.60 6.95 -15.41
CA GLY A 595 54.51 7.13 -16.36
C GLY A 595 53.13 6.71 -15.79
N GLN A 596 53.03 6.61 -14.48
CA GLN A 596 51.81 6.20 -13.77
C GLN A 596 51.24 7.33 -12.92
N ALA A 597 49.93 7.38 -12.75
CA ALA A 597 49.31 8.30 -11.81
C ALA A 597 49.03 7.60 -10.48
N VAL A 598 49.48 8.18 -9.38
CA VAL A 598 49.25 7.68 -8.04
C VAL A 598 48.07 8.45 -7.44
N TYR A 599 47.00 7.73 -7.06
CA TYR A 599 45.85 8.28 -6.39
C TYR A 599 45.75 7.73 -4.98
N ALA A 600 45.40 8.59 -4.04
CA ALA A 600 45.05 8.20 -2.68
C ALA A 600 43.69 8.80 -2.30
N TYR A 601 42.91 8.04 -1.57
CA TYR A 601 41.60 8.42 -1.07
C TYR A 601 41.49 8.11 0.41
N TYR A 602 40.79 8.99 1.13
CA TYR A 602 40.30 8.68 2.46
C TYR A 602 38.84 8.23 2.36
N THR A 603 38.56 7.02 2.82
CA THR A 603 37.21 6.47 2.90
C THR A 603 36.67 6.64 4.30
N ASN A 604 35.49 7.28 4.43
CA ASN A 604 34.77 7.41 5.69
C ASN A 604 33.41 6.73 5.55
N PRO A 605 33.25 5.47 6.07
CA PRO A 605 31.98 4.80 6.05
C PRO A 605 30.99 5.54 6.97
N THR A 606 29.85 5.89 6.41
CA THR A 606 28.75 6.39 7.19
C THR A 606 28.02 5.19 7.75
N ARG A 607 28.21 4.85 9.02
CA ARG A 607 27.56 3.74 9.66
C ARG A 607 26.06 3.89 9.56
N ALA A 608 25.36 2.81 9.22
CA ALA A 608 23.91 2.77 9.25
C ALA A 608 23.42 3.21 10.63
N LEU A 609 22.68 4.32 10.67
CA LEU A 609 22.19 4.88 11.91
C LEU A 609 20.84 4.27 12.24
N TYR A 610 20.85 3.14 12.93
CA TYR A 610 19.63 2.60 13.52
C TYR A 610 19.04 3.61 14.50
N ASN A 611 17.72 3.76 14.42
CA ASN A 611 17.01 4.59 15.39
C ASN A 611 16.41 3.70 16.48
N ARG A 612 17.12 3.54 17.60
CA ARG A 612 16.67 2.74 18.77
C ARG A 612 15.35 3.26 19.36
N ASP A 613 15.08 4.56 19.20
CA ASP A 613 13.89 5.22 19.75
C ASP A 613 12.71 5.23 18.77
N LEU A 614 12.83 4.50 17.64
CA LEU A 614 11.78 4.44 16.63
C LEU A 614 10.52 3.79 17.21
N LYS A 615 9.43 4.55 17.19
CA LYS A 615 8.08 4.10 17.61
C LYS A 615 7.32 3.65 16.37
N TRP A 616 6.50 2.58 16.54
CA TRP A 616 5.68 2.13 15.42
C TRP A 616 4.63 3.18 15.04
N GLN A 617 4.46 3.35 13.74
CA GLN A 617 3.43 4.23 13.18
C GLN A 617 2.05 3.69 13.56
N TYR A 618 1.12 4.59 13.94
CA TYR A 618 -0.27 4.21 14.17
C TYR A 618 -1.22 5.31 13.73
N SER A 619 -2.44 4.91 13.37
CA SER A 619 -3.54 5.84 13.11
C SER A 619 -4.60 5.76 14.19
N LEU A 620 -5.06 6.93 14.64
CA LEU A 620 -6.29 7.08 15.40
C LEU A 620 -7.42 7.41 14.43
N GLN A 621 -8.38 6.51 14.36
CA GLN A 621 -9.50 6.57 13.43
C GLN A 621 -10.78 6.87 14.21
N HIS A 622 -11.55 7.83 13.73
CA HIS A 622 -12.88 8.18 14.22
C HIS A 622 -13.82 8.21 13.03
N GLU A 623 -15.01 7.66 13.22
CA GLU A 623 -16.02 7.60 12.18
C GLU A 623 -17.41 7.80 12.77
N LEU A 624 -18.26 8.58 12.08
CA LEU A 624 -19.67 8.74 12.37
C LEU A 624 -20.45 8.63 11.05
N GLY A 625 -21.50 7.82 11.02
CA GLY A 625 -22.29 7.59 9.82
C GLY A 625 -23.77 7.62 10.10
N VAL A 626 -24.52 8.00 9.07
CA VAL A 626 -25.98 7.97 9.02
C VAL A 626 -26.38 7.30 7.72
N GLU A 627 -27.27 6.32 7.81
CA GLU A 627 -27.89 5.69 6.65
C GLU A 627 -29.40 5.71 6.82
N ALA A 628 -30.12 6.16 5.79
CA ALA A 628 -31.57 6.22 5.78
C ALA A 628 -32.13 5.63 4.48
N LEU A 629 -33.20 4.87 4.60
CA LEU A 629 -34.00 4.43 3.47
C LEU A 629 -35.34 5.18 3.51
N ILE A 630 -35.60 6.00 2.50
CA ILE A 630 -36.75 6.90 2.42
C ILE A 630 -37.46 6.70 1.08
N LYS A 631 -38.65 6.10 1.07
CA LYS A 631 -39.44 5.83 -0.14
C LYS A 631 -38.61 5.14 -1.25
N GLY A 632 -37.82 4.14 -0.86
CA GLY A 632 -36.95 3.40 -1.77
C GLY A 632 -35.66 4.11 -2.19
N THR A 633 -35.42 5.36 -1.73
CA THR A 633 -34.15 6.06 -1.89
C THR A 633 -33.25 5.81 -0.68
N ARG A 634 -32.06 5.27 -0.91
CA ARG A 634 -31.04 5.05 0.13
C ARG A 634 -30.09 6.24 0.15
N ILE A 635 -29.86 6.79 1.32
CA ILE A 635 -28.94 7.88 1.58
C ILE A 635 -27.96 7.39 2.64
N SER A 636 -26.67 7.40 2.34
CA SER A 636 -25.58 7.09 3.26
C SER A 636 -24.60 8.25 3.31
N VAL A 637 -24.30 8.72 4.51
CA VAL A 637 -23.31 9.78 4.74
C VAL A 637 -22.40 9.35 5.87
N THR A 638 -21.10 9.45 5.66
CA THR A 638 -20.07 9.11 6.65
C THR A 638 -19.07 10.24 6.80
N CYS A 639 -18.89 10.69 8.04
CA CYS A 639 -17.79 11.58 8.44
C CYS A 639 -16.65 10.77 9.01
N PHE A 640 -15.42 11.08 8.64
CA PHE A 640 -14.25 10.42 9.23
C PHE A 640 -13.13 11.41 9.57
N ARG A 641 -12.30 11.00 10.52
CA ARG A 641 -11.03 11.63 10.85
C ARG A 641 -9.99 10.57 11.16
N ASN A 642 -8.93 10.54 10.36
CA ASN A 642 -7.77 9.68 10.54
C ASN A 642 -6.55 10.53 10.89
N ALA A 643 -5.95 10.30 12.06
CA ALA A 643 -4.72 10.95 12.50
C ALA A 643 -3.60 9.93 12.56
N THR A 644 -2.66 10.00 11.61
CA THR A 644 -1.48 9.14 11.57
C THR A 644 -0.39 9.74 12.44
N HIS A 645 -0.03 9.05 13.51
CA HIS A 645 1.01 9.40 14.46
C HIS A 645 2.29 8.61 14.17
N ASN A 646 3.43 9.22 14.48
CA ASN A 646 4.76 8.62 14.28
C ASN A 646 4.99 8.11 12.85
N PRO A 647 4.59 8.83 11.78
CA PRO A 647 4.89 8.38 10.43
C PRO A 647 6.40 8.23 10.24
N TYR A 648 6.81 7.21 9.50
CA TYR A 648 8.22 7.01 9.19
C TYR A 648 8.67 8.04 8.17
N VAL A 649 9.67 8.85 8.54
CA VAL A 649 10.27 9.87 7.67
C VAL A 649 11.79 9.78 7.73
N SER A 650 12.43 9.99 6.60
CA SER A 650 13.90 10.06 6.55
C SER A 650 14.38 11.45 6.95
N SER A 651 15.47 11.52 7.71
CA SER A 651 16.17 12.74 8.07
C SER A 651 17.64 12.57 7.82
N ASN A 652 18.29 13.63 7.36
CA ASN A 652 19.75 13.63 7.25
C ASN A 652 20.39 13.90 8.63
N ILE A 653 21.52 13.25 8.86
CA ILE A 653 22.43 13.52 9.98
C ILE A 653 23.78 13.82 9.36
N TYR A 654 24.46 14.82 9.89
CA TYR A 654 25.78 15.22 9.43
C TYR A 654 26.80 14.90 10.50
N THR A 655 27.79 14.09 10.15
CA THR A 655 28.85 13.65 11.05
C THR A 655 30.16 14.28 10.63
N PRO A 656 30.91 14.95 11.53
CA PRO A 656 32.21 15.53 11.23
C PRO A 656 33.29 14.45 11.09
N PHE A 657 34.21 14.66 10.18
CA PHE A 657 35.44 13.90 10.05
C PHE A 657 36.56 14.77 9.48
N SER A 658 37.80 14.29 9.54
CA SER A 658 38.98 14.99 9.00
C SER A 658 39.88 14.01 8.28
N TYR A 659 40.62 14.52 7.35
CA TYR A 659 41.67 13.80 6.65
C TYR A 659 42.81 14.72 6.26
N GLU A 660 44.00 14.17 6.04
CA GLU A 660 45.17 14.88 5.52
C GLU A 660 45.09 14.93 4.00
N TYR A 661 45.20 16.15 3.45
CA TYR A 661 45.29 16.40 2.02
C TYR A 661 46.68 16.84 1.66
N THR A 662 47.26 16.28 0.60
CA THR A 662 48.58 16.63 0.10
C THR A 662 48.45 17.17 -1.32
N ALA A 663 48.92 18.37 -1.58
CA ALA A 663 48.96 18.92 -2.94
C ALA A 663 50.05 18.23 -3.78
N PRO A 664 49.79 17.98 -5.09
CA PRO A 664 50.83 17.40 -5.95
C PRO A 664 51.96 18.36 -6.21
N LEU A 665 53.13 17.82 -6.50
CA LEU A 665 54.29 18.61 -6.95
C LEU A 665 54.09 19.03 -8.41
N ALA A 666 54.59 20.22 -8.76
CA ALA A 666 54.49 20.74 -10.13
C ALA A 666 55.30 19.92 -11.16
N ASN A 667 56.35 19.24 -10.72
CA ASN A 667 57.24 18.41 -11.51
C ASN A 667 57.09 16.92 -11.09
N ALA A 668 55.84 16.43 -11.11
CA ALA A 668 55.50 15.09 -10.64
C ALA A 668 56.31 13.98 -11.34
N ASP A 669 56.67 14.16 -12.59
CA ASP A 669 57.42 13.24 -13.45
C ASP A 669 58.85 12.99 -13.01
N GLN A 670 59.38 13.76 -12.04
CA GLN A 670 60.71 13.58 -11.46
C GLN A 670 60.73 12.74 -10.19
N TYR A 671 59.57 12.31 -9.72
CA TYR A 671 59.41 11.61 -8.45
C TYR A 671 58.57 10.35 -8.58
N THR A 672 58.83 9.38 -7.73
CA THR A 672 57.90 8.33 -7.38
C THR A 672 57.29 8.64 -6.04
N TYR A 673 56.02 8.15 -5.80
CA TYR A 673 55.26 8.48 -4.62
C TYR A 673 54.82 7.22 -3.87
N THR A 674 54.91 7.33 -2.53
CA THR A 674 54.31 6.36 -1.61
C THR A 674 53.38 7.06 -0.64
N VAL A 675 52.30 6.43 -0.27
CA VAL A 675 51.30 6.96 0.65
C VAL A 675 51.20 6.06 1.87
N ASP A 676 51.32 6.63 3.05
CA ASP A 676 51.12 5.92 4.31
C ASP A 676 49.64 5.66 4.54
N GLY A 677 49.23 4.39 4.56
CA GLY A 677 47.82 3.98 4.68
C GLY A 677 47.14 4.32 6.01
N GLN A 678 47.93 4.66 7.07
CA GLN A 678 47.39 5.03 8.38
C GLN A 678 47.31 6.55 8.57
N THR A 679 48.36 7.28 8.16
CA THR A 679 48.45 8.71 8.38
C THR A 679 48.06 9.56 7.16
N GLY A 680 48.01 8.97 5.97
CA GLY A 680 47.75 9.65 4.71
C GLY A 680 48.94 10.49 4.21
N LYS A 681 50.06 10.45 4.87
CA LYS A 681 51.25 11.20 4.48
C LYS A 681 51.85 10.65 3.21
N VAL A 682 52.23 11.57 2.31
CA VAL A 682 52.82 11.25 1.01
C VAL A 682 54.30 11.48 1.06
N THR A 683 55.09 10.49 0.68
CA THR A 683 56.54 10.59 0.52
C THR A 683 56.87 10.57 -0.96
N ALA A 684 57.58 11.63 -1.41
CA ALA A 684 58.17 11.73 -2.76
C ALA A 684 59.63 11.27 -2.71
N THR A 685 59.97 10.35 -3.62
CA THR A 685 61.36 9.86 -3.80
C THR A 685 61.88 10.34 -5.16
N SER A 686 63.00 11.04 -5.18
CA SER A 686 63.62 11.52 -6.43
C SER A 686 64.07 10.37 -7.33
N LEU A 687 63.80 10.45 -8.60
CA LEU A 687 64.28 9.44 -9.58
C LEU A 687 65.77 9.56 -9.83
N SER A 688 66.34 10.79 -9.79
CA SER A 688 67.77 11.06 -10.00
C SER A 688 68.64 10.64 -8.82
N ASP A 689 68.09 10.64 -7.58
CA ASP A 689 68.75 10.21 -6.37
C ASP A 689 67.76 9.55 -5.41
N PRO A 690 67.60 8.19 -5.47
CA PRO A 690 66.65 7.46 -4.64
C PRO A 690 66.88 7.57 -3.11
N THR A 691 68.02 8.12 -2.69
CA THR A 691 68.28 8.43 -1.28
C THR A 691 67.57 9.71 -0.80
N GLN A 692 67.20 10.60 -1.71
CA GLN A 692 66.44 11.79 -1.43
C GLN A 692 64.94 11.49 -1.35
N GLN A 693 64.51 11.27 -0.13
CA GLN A 693 63.08 11.09 0.21
C GLN A 693 62.60 12.31 1.00
N SER A 694 61.47 12.85 0.62
CA SER A 694 60.82 13.97 1.29
C SER A 694 59.35 13.66 1.57
N VAL A 695 58.98 13.80 2.83
CA VAL A 695 57.53 13.79 3.20
C VAL A 695 56.96 15.14 2.77
N LEU A 696 55.94 15.08 1.92
CA LEU A 696 55.27 16.28 1.42
C LEU A 696 54.46 16.95 2.53
N PRO A 697 54.36 18.28 2.51
CA PRO A 697 53.50 18.99 3.43
C PRO A 697 52.05 18.61 3.19
N SER A 698 51.29 18.35 4.24
CA SER A 698 49.86 18.09 4.20
C SER A 698 49.09 19.13 5.01
N GLU A 699 47.83 19.32 4.67
CA GLU A 699 46.89 20.11 5.43
C GLU A 699 45.75 19.26 5.92
N THR A 700 45.31 19.49 7.16
CA THR A 700 44.12 18.80 7.69
C THR A 700 42.87 19.46 7.15
N VAL A 701 42.07 18.69 6.44
CA VAL A 701 40.78 19.13 5.88
C VAL A 701 39.65 18.63 6.73
N HIS A 702 38.80 19.55 7.17
CA HIS A 702 37.59 19.25 7.96
C HIS A 702 36.38 19.19 7.07
N ARG A 703 35.56 18.10 7.18
CA ARG A 703 34.37 17.93 6.37
C ARG A 703 33.22 17.33 7.19
N LEU A 704 32.02 17.47 6.64
CA LEU A 704 30.81 16.80 7.10
C LEU A 704 30.44 15.72 6.09
N THR A 705 30.05 14.56 6.58
CA THR A 705 29.41 13.52 5.77
C THR A 705 27.92 13.42 6.09
N SER A 706 27.11 13.20 5.07
CA SER A 706 25.66 13.07 5.20
C SER A 706 25.26 11.61 5.38
N ASN A 707 24.45 11.34 6.39
CA ASN A 707 23.86 10.04 6.67
C ASN A 707 22.35 10.13 6.68
N THR A 708 21.67 9.07 6.32
CA THR A 708 20.21 8.98 6.41
C THR A 708 19.82 8.21 7.66
N LYS A 709 18.96 8.79 8.49
CA LYS A 709 18.31 8.15 9.63
C LYS A 709 16.80 8.21 9.47
N TRP A 710 16.13 7.10 9.72
CA TRP A 710 14.68 7.08 9.81
C TRP A 710 14.22 7.50 11.20
N ILE A 711 13.29 8.43 11.26
CA ILE A 711 12.73 8.99 12.48
C ILE A 711 11.21 8.99 12.44
N ASN A 712 10.58 9.26 13.58
CA ASN A 712 9.16 9.49 13.65
C ASN A 712 8.85 10.95 13.32
N GLY A 713 8.10 11.16 12.26
CA GLY A 713 7.61 12.47 11.85
C GLY A 713 6.41 12.94 12.65
N SER A 714 5.95 14.14 12.33
CA SER A 714 4.81 14.77 13.00
C SER A 714 3.49 14.19 12.53
N THR A 715 2.47 14.30 13.37
CA THR A 715 1.13 13.78 13.10
C THR A 715 0.53 14.38 11.82
N VAL A 716 0.02 13.49 10.97
CA VAL A 716 -0.69 13.82 9.74
C VAL A 716 -2.18 13.59 9.93
N VAL A 717 -3.00 14.55 9.53
CA VAL A 717 -4.46 14.46 9.71
C VAL A 717 -5.16 14.43 8.36
N ARG A 718 -6.04 13.44 8.19
CA ARG A 718 -6.99 13.30 7.08
C ARG A 718 -8.39 13.29 7.66
N LYS A 719 -9.29 14.06 7.06
CA LYS A 719 -10.69 14.09 7.45
C LYS A 719 -11.57 14.28 6.23
N GLY A 720 -12.76 13.76 6.26
CA GLY A 720 -13.63 13.86 5.11
C GLY A 720 -15.08 13.53 5.42
N LEU A 721 -15.91 13.77 4.43
CA LEU A 721 -17.30 13.40 4.35
C LEU A 721 -17.46 12.58 3.06
N GLU A 722 -17.96 11.37 3.18
CA GLU A 722 -18.29 10.47 2.07
C GLU A 722 -19.82 10.36 2.00
N TRP A 723 -20.40 10.38 0.80
CA TRP A 723 -21.83 10.16 0.62
C TRP A 723 -22.14 9.26 -0.57
N VAL A 724 -23.20 8.50 -0.44
CA VAL A 724 -23.81 7.70 -1.50
C VAL A 724 -25.32 7.88 -1.42
N ILE A 725 -25.94 8.28 -2.53
CA ILE A 725 -27.38 8.42 -2.67
C ILE A 725 -27.82 7.55 -3.84
N ASP A 726 -28.50 6.44 -3.53
CA ASP A 726 -29.10 5.57 -4.51
C ASP A 726 -30.60 5.91 -4.58
N PHE A 727 -31.01 6.59 -5.64
CA PHE A 727 -32.40 6.99 -5.82
C PHE A 727 -33.28 5.76 -6.09
N ALA A 728 -34.53 5.86 -5.72
CA ALA A 728 -35.53 4.85 -6.07
C ALA A 728 -35.54 4.64 -7.59
N LYS A 729 -35.60 3.36 -8.01
CA LYS A 729 -35.54 2.98 -9.42
C LYS A 729 -36.68 3.60 -10.23
N ILE A 730 -36.36 4.26 -11.33
CA ILE A 730 -37.32 4.81 -12.29
C ILE A 730 -37.88 3.64 -13.10
N ARG A 731 -39.02 3.09 -12.67
CA ARG A 731 -39.60 1.86 -13.23
C ARG A 731 -39.88 1.95 -14.73
N ALA A 732 -40.36 3.14 -15.21
CA ALA A 732 -40.70 3.34 -16.62
C ALA A 732 -39.52 3.17 -17.58
N LEU A 733 -38.29 3.53 -17.12
CA LEU A 733 -37.05 3.44 -17.89
C LEU A 733 -36.19 2.28 -17.42
N ASN A 734 -36.59 1.61 -16.37
CA ASN A 734 -35.79 0.60 -15.67
C ASN A 734 -34.38 1.11 -15.32
N THR A 735 -34.29 2.38 -14.91
CA THR A 735 -33.06 3.12 -14.67
C THR A 735 -32.90 3.44 -13.19
N GLN A 736 -31.73 3.20 -12.65
CA GLN A 736 -31.30 3.64 -11.34
C GLN A 736 -30.33 4.80 -11.47
N ILE A 737 -30.51 5.82 -10.66
CA ILE A 737 -29.57 6.95 -10.55
C ILE A 737 -28.87 6.85 -9.22
N ARG A 738 -27.55 6.93 -9.26
CA ARG A 738 -26.68 7.00 -8.09
C ARG A 738 -25.89 8.31 -8.12
N VAL A 739 -25.83 8.98 -6.97
CA VAL A 739 -24.95 10.14 -6.73
C VAL A 739 -24.01 9.77 -5.60
N ASP A 740 -22.73 9.72 -5.86
CA ASP A 740 -21.70 9.45 -4.87
C ASP A 740 -20.64 10.55 -4.87
N GLY A 741 -19.96 10.73 -3.76
CA GLY A 741 -18.92 11.74 -3.69
C GLY A 741 -18.20 11.77 -2.35
N ASP A 742 -17.19 12.62 -2.31
CA ASP A 742 -16.41 12.89 -1.12
C ASP A 742 -16.01 14.36 -1.00
N LEU A 743 -15.95 14.84 0.22
CA LEU A 743 -15.23 16.05 0.61
C LEU A 743 -14.03 15.60 1.44
N TYR A 744 -12.85 15.77 0.91
CA TYR A 744 -11.62 15.33 1.55
C TYR A 744 -10.74 16.50 1.94
N HIS A 745 -10.12 16.44 3.11
CA HIS A 745 -9.16 17.42 3.59
C HIS A 745 -7.96 16.73 4.22
N TYR A 746 -6.80 17.00 3.64
CA TYR A 746 -5.50 16.56 4.13
C TYR A 746 -4.73 17.73 4.73
N ARG A 747 -4.05 17.49 5.86
CA ARG A 747 -3.09 18.40 6.46
C ARG A 747 -1.90 17.63 6.99
N GLY A 748 -0.73 17.89 6.41
CA GLY A 748 0.54 17.30 6.81
C GLY A 748 1.58 18.36 7.08
N ASN A 749 1.79 18.75 8.35
CA ASN A 749 2.84 19.65 8.78
C ASN A 749 3.92 18.87 9.50
N GLU A 750 5.17 19.09 9.15
CA GLU A 750 6.31 18.47 9.83
C GLU A 750 6.93 19.48 10.80
N ARG A 751 6.92 19.14 12.08
CA ARG A 751 7.48 19.97 13.15
C ARG A 751 8.76 19.40 13.76
N THR A 752 9.18 18.22 13.33
CA THR A 752 10.44 17.61 13.74
C THR A 752 11.58 18.37 13.12
N LEU A 753 12.62 18.66 13.91
CA LEU A 753 13.82 19.30 13.41
C LEU A 753 14.55 18.34 12.48
N MET A 754 14.85 18.80 11.28
CA MET A 754 15.60 18.09 10.25
C MET A 754 16.83 18.89 9.86
N ALA A 755 17.95 18.21 9.78
CA ALA A 755 19.22 18.83 9.44
C ALA A 755 19.38 19.01 7.92
N TYR A 756 19.97 20.10 7.53
CA TYR A 756 20.39 20.36 6.15
C TYR A 756 21.66 21.22 6.13
N THR A 757 22.56 20.90 5.20
CA THR A 757 23.74 21.73 4.88
C THR A 757 24.06 21.67 3.40
N THR A 758 24.96 22.54 2.95
CA THR A 758 25.48 22.62 1.58
C THR A 758 26.92 22.11 1.52
N LEU A 759 27.08 20.79 1.28
CA LEU A 759 28.40 20.14 1.29
C LEU A 759 29.35 20.57 0.14
N THR A 760 28.82 21.24 -0.89
CA THR A 760 29.56 21.62 -2.08
C THR A 760 30.18 23.04 -2.00
N GLN A 761 29.81 23.80 -0.98
CA GLN A 761 30.31 25.15 -0.78
C GLN A 761 31.52 25.18 0.16
N LYS A 762 32.20 26.31 0.21
CA LYS A 762 33.29 26.60 1.15
C LYS A 762 32.85 27.66 2.15
N GLN A 763 33.47 27.68 3.31
CA GLN A 763 33.36 28.75 4.30
C GLN A 763 34.12 30.01 3.83
N SER A 764 33.97 31.11 4.56
CA SER A 764 34.62 32.37 4.26
C SER A 764 36.16 32.31 4.41
N ASP A 765 36.67 31.36 5.20
CA ASP A 765 38.09 31.03 5.37
C ASP A 765 38.66 30.09 4.29
N GLY A 766 37.84 29.66 3.32
CA GLY A 766 38.27 28.77 2.25
C GLY A 766 38.15 27.27 2.57
N GLN A 767 37.88 26.89 3.82
CA GLN A 767 37.66 25.51 4.24
C GLN A 767 36.32 24.99 3.70
N PRO A 768 36.14 23.65 3.60
CA PRO A 768 34.86 23.07 3.30
C PRO A 768 33.75 23.53 4.27
N TYR A 769 32.51 23.62 3.78
CA TYR A 769 31.44 24.18 4.57
C TYR A 769 31.12 23.30 5.79
N GLY A 770 31.23 23.88 6.99
CA GLY A 770 31.17 23.21 8.29
C GLY A 770 29.94 23.56 9.15
N TYR A 771 28.96 24.29 8.62
CA TYR A 771 27.73 24.63 9.32
C TYR A 771 26.57 23.73 8.89
N VAL A 772 25.72 23.35 9.85
CA VAL A 772 24.48 22.55 9.62
C VAL A 772 23.30 23.36 10.13
N GLY A 773 22.32 23.61 9.28
CA GLY A 773 21.08 24.28 9.66
C GLY A 773 20.01 23.26 10.02
N TYR A 774 19.21 23.56 11.04
CA TYR A 774 18.11 22.74 11.51
C TYR A 774 16.78 23.44 11.26
N TYR A 775 15.92 22.78 10.50
CA TYR A 775 14.62 23.32 10.06
C TYR A 775 13.50 22.41 10.57
N ARG A 776 12.32 22.97 10.79
CA ARG A 776 11.14 22.11 10.95
C ARG A 776 10.75 21.53 9.60
N GLY A 777 10.86 20.21 9.50
CA GLY A 777 10.54 19.45 8.30
C GLY A 777 11.51 19.68 7.14
N ASN A 778 10.97 19.71 5.94
CA ASN A 778 11.74 19.92 4.72
C ASN A 778 12.13 21.39 4.61
N ASN A 779 13.37 21.70 4.71
CA ASN A 779 14.03 23.02 4.72
C ASN A 779 13.38 24.19 3.90
N VAL A 780 12.46 23.92 2.99
CA VAL A 780 11.70 24.93 2.23
C VAL A 780 10.22 24.94 2.59
N ALA A 781 9.56 23.76 2.65
CA ALA A 781 8.16 23.64 3.01
C ALA A 781 8.01 22.67 4.17
N THR A 782 7.49 23.15 5.30
CA THR A 782 7.25 22.30 6.49
C THR A 782 5.93 21.56 6.40
N GLY A 783 5.00 22.00 5.56
CA GLY A 783 3.70 21.38 5.44
C GLY A 783 2.99 21.68 4.15
N SER A 784 1.90 20.98 4.01
CA SER A 784 0.92 21.21 2.95
C SER A 784 -0.46 20.85 3.44
N TYR A 785 -1.47 21.48 2.87
CA TYR A 785 -2.84 20.99 2.95
C TYR A 785 -3.43 20.86 1.54
N LYS A 786 -4.39 19.97 1.42
CA LYS A 786 -5.19 19.78 0.20
C LYS A 786 -6.65 19.60 0.59
N THR A 787 -7.56 20.16 -0.18
CA THR A 787 -8.99 19.97 -0.03
C THR A 787 -9.59 19.69 -1.39
N THR A 788 -10.34 18.60 -1.52
CA THR A 788 -11.04 18.21 -2.74
C THR A 788 -12.53 17.99 -2.46
N LEU A 789 -13.37 18.30 -3.43
CA LEU A 789 -14.80 17.98 -3.45
C LEU A 789 -15.09 17.29 -4.78
N ASN A 790 -15.29 15.99 -4.73
CA ASN A 790 -15.63 15.15 -5.86
C ASN A 790 -17.09 14.72 -5.78
N THR A 791 -17.77 14.70 -6.90
CA THR A 791 -19.14 14.18 -7.00
C THR A 791 -19.31 13.48 -8.33
N ASN A 792 -19.83 12.26 -8.28
CA ASN A 792 -20.11 11.46 -9.45
C ASN A 792 -21.61 11.21 -9.55
N VAL A 793 -22.13 11.21 -10.77
CA VAL A 793 -23.50 10.86 -11.07
C VAL A 793 -23.49 9.69 -12.05
N THR A 794 -24.08 8.58 -11.65
CA THR A 794 -24.17 7.38 -12.50
C THR A 794 -25.62 7.05 -12.78
N ALA A 795 -26.00 6.97 -14.05
CA ALA A 795 -27.28 6.47 -14.49
C ALA A 795 -27.10 5.08 -15.11
N THR A 796 -27.68 4.07 -14.49
CA THR A 796 -27.62 2.68 -14.98
C THR A 796 -29.01 2.25 -15.44
N THR A 797 -29.14 1.96 -16.72
CA THR A 797 -30.33 1.43 -17.36
C THR A 797 -30.16 -0.07 -17.61
N HIS A 798 -31.03 -0.85 -17.05
CA HIS A 798 -31.02 -2.31 -17.18
C HIS A 798 -32.24 -2.74 -18.02
N ILE A 799 -32.02 -3.45 -19.12
CA ILE A 799 -33.05 -3.93 -20.03
C ILE A 799 -33.03 -5.50 -20.05
N PRO A 800 -33.75 -6.15 -19.10
CA PRO A 800 -33.68 -7.60 -18.92
C PRO A 800 -34.13 -8.38 -20.19
N VAL A 801 -35.12 -7.88 -20.92
CA VAL A 801 -35.68 -8.52 -22.12
C VAL A 801 -34.62 -8.84 -23.16
N ILE A 802 -33.64 -7.95 -23.32
CA ILE A 802 -32.54 -8.12 -24.26
C ILE A 802 -31.20 -8.38 -23.55
N SER A 803 -31.20 -8.57 -22.22
CA SER A 803 -30.01 -8.82 -21.40
C SER A 803 -28.91 -7.76 -21.59
N LEU A 804 -29.30 -6.49 -21.49
CA LEU A 804 -28.43 -5.33 -21.73
C LEU A 804 -28.40 -4.43 -20.50
N ILE A 805 -27.20 -4.03 -20.07
CA ILE A 805 -26.99 -2.94 -19.11
C ILE A 805 -26.17 -1.85 -19.77
N VAL A 806 -26.61 -0.62 -19.58
CA VAL A 806 -25.90 0.61 -20.00
C VAL A 806 -25.71 1.50 -18.79
N SER A 807 -24.49 1.85 -18.47
CA SER A 807 -24.16 2.81 -17.41
C SER A 807 -23.46 4.03 -18.00
N LEU A 808 -24.00 5.20 -17.71
CA LEU A 808 -23.41 6.50 -18.02
C LEU A 808 -22.95 7.12 -16.70
N ARG A 809 -21.67 7.38 -16.56
CA ARG A 809 -21.08 8.00 -15.37
C ARG A 809 -20.49 9.36 -15.72
N PHE A 810 -20.92 10.36 -14.98
CA PHE A 810 -20.40 11.71 -15.02
C PHE A 810 -19.59 11.95 -13.74
N GLU A 811 -18.30 12.25 -13.86
CA GLU A 811 -17.37 12.47 -12.78
C GLU A 811 -16.98 13.94 -12.74
N CYS A 812 -17.23 14.63 -11.64
CA CYS A 812 -16.93 16.05 -11.48
C CYS A 812 -16.08 16.32 -10.24
N THR A 813 -15.04 17.14 -10.38
CA THR A 813 -14.33 17.77 -9.27
C THR A 813 -14.73 19.23 -9.19
N PHE A 814 -15.51 19.59 -8.16
CA PHE A 814 -16.00 20.95 -7.97
C PHE A 814 -15.01 21.85 -7.26
N LEU A 815 -14.15 21.26 -6.42
CA LEU A 815 -13.17 22.01 -5.65
C LEU A 815 -11.89 21.18 -5.56
N GLU A 816 -10.79 21.82 -5.92
CA GLU A 816 -9.46 21.35 -5.59
C GLU A 816 -8.63 22.55 -5.15
N VAL A 817 -8.17 22.51 -3.90
CA VAL A 817 -7.37 23.59 -3.29
C VAL A 817 -6.17 22.97 -2.61
N SER A 818 -4.99 23.52 -2.87
CA SER A 818 -3.75 23.11 -2.19
C SER A 818 -2.89 24.30 -1.84
N GLN A 819 -2.05 24.15 -0.82
CA GLN A 819 -1.07 25.15 -0.43
C GLN A 819 0.09 24.50 0.31
N ARG A 820 1.31 24.95 0.05
CA ARG A 820 2.49 24.66 0.86
C ARG A 820 2.65 25.70 1.96
N THR A 821 3.11 25.28 3.12
CA THR A 821 3.24 26.15 4.30
C THR A 821 4.64 26.03 4.92
N ASN A 822 5.11 27.11 5.52
CA ASN A 822 6.30 27.12 6.36
C ASN A 822 6.15 28.21 7.42
N ASP A 823 6.31 27.85 8.70
CA ASP A 823 6.14 28.76 9.83
C ASP A 823 7.32 29.75 10.02
N ARG A 824 8.46 29.48 9.39
CA ARG A 824 9.68 30.31 9.41
C ARG A 824 9.92 31.06 8.10
N ARG A 825 8.91 31.18 7.26
CA ARG A 825 8.98 31.91 6.02
C ARG A 825 9.05 33.41 6.26
N ILE A 826 9.91 34.07 5.48
CA ILE A 826 10.02 35.54 5.39
C ILE A 826 9.82 35.90 3.92
N ASP A 827 8.85 36.75 3.63
CA ASP A 827 8.58 37.24 2.28
C ASP A 827 9.42 38.49 1.97
N GLY A 828 9.86 38.62 0.73
CA GLY A 828 10.66 39.79 0.28
C GLY A 828 12.10 39.85 0.78
N TYR A 829 12.60 38.78 1.41
CA TYR A 829 13.98 38.77 1.92
C TYR A 829 15.01 38.89 0.75
N MET A 830 15.84 39.92 0.78
CA MET A 830 16.87 40.22 -0.25
C MET A 830 16.35 40.18 -1.69
N GLY A 831 15.11 40.62 -1.94
CA GLY A 831 14.51 40.62 -3.25
C GLY A 831 13.98 39.26 -3.73
N TYR A 832 14.08 38.22 -2.94
CA TYR A 832 13.45 36.93 -3.25
C TYR A 832 11.99 36.90 -2.80
N TYR A 833 11.17 36.10 -3.48
CA TYR A 833 9.76 35.97 -3.15
C TYR A 833 9.52 35.47 -1.72
N SER A 834 10.30 34.45 -1.33
CA SER A 834 10.28 33.95 0.04
C SER A 834 11.64 33.34 0.40
N ALA A 835 12.03 33.50 1.63
CA ALA A 835 13.16 32.83 2.25
C ALA A 835 12.72 32.05 3.50
N VAL A 836 13.43 30.99 3.84
CA VAL A 836 13.20 30.18 5.05
C VAL A 836 14.50 30.12 5.82
N LEU A 837 14.47 30.60 7.07
CA LEU A 837 15.60 30.55 7.98
C LEU A 837 15.55 29.25 8.81
N PRO A 838 16.71 28.63 9.11
CA PRO A 838 16.78 27.56 10.09
C PRO A 838 16.34 28.06 11.47
N GLU A 839 15.95 27.15 12.34
CA GLU A 839 15.64 27.45 13.73
C GLU A 839 16.90 27.45 14.60
N TYR A 840 17.78 26.50 14.29
CA TYR A 840 19.08 26.34 14.93
C TYR A 840 20.15 26.05 13.88
N TYR A 841 21.40 26.14 14.31
CA TYR A 841 22.56 25.64 13.57
C TYR A 841 23.55 24.98 14.52
N SER A 842 24.39 24.10 13.98
CA SER A 842 25.59 23.57 14.66
C SER A 842 26.80 23.76 13.76
N THR A 843 27.98 23.55 14.31
CA THR A 843 29.25 23.67 13.58
C THR A 843 29.94 22.30 13.50
N TRP A 844 30.90 22.18 12.58
CA TRP A 844 31.75 21.00 12.49
C TRP A 844 32.46 20.67 13.83
N ALA A 845 32.92 21.69 14.56
CA ALA A 845 33.63 21.54 15.83
C ALA A 845 32.69 21.11 16.98
N ASN A 846 31.42 21.57 16.94
CA ASN A 846 30.41 21.31 17.97
C ASN A 846 29.11 20.77 17.30
N PRO A 847 29.12 19.53 16.81
CA PRO A 847 28.00 19.01 16.02
C PRO A 847 26.71 18.77 16.83
N ASP A 848 26.84 18.53 18.13
CA ASP A 848 25.73 18.26 19.06
C ASP A 848 25.20 19.51 19.77
N GLU A 849 25.88 20.67 19.63
CA GLU A 849 25.47 21.94 20.21
C GLU A 849 24.56 22.71 19.23
N LEU A 850 23.28 22.81 19.57
CA LEU A 850 22.30 23.57 18.78
C LEU A 850 22.29 25.03 19.22
N VAL A 851 22.89 25.90 18.41
CA VAL A 851 22.87 27.35 18.57
C VAL A 851 21.62 27.93 17.89
N ARG A 852 20.91 28.85 18.55
CA ARG A 852 19.79 29.56 17.92
C ARG A 852 20.24 30.29 16.67
N TYR A 853 19.57 30.05 15.56
CA TYR A 853 19.88 30.79 14.33
C TYR A 853 19.37 32.23 14.45
N PRO A 854 20.16 33.24 13.99
CA PRO A 854 19.77 34.65 14.04
C PRO A 854 18.43 34.93 13.36
N SER A 855 17.67 35.90 13.85
CA SER A 855 16.54 36.47 13.10
C SER A 855 17.06 37.24 11.87
N ALA A 856 16.14 37.62 10.96
CA ALA A 856 16.51 38.37 9.76
C ALA A 856 17.24 39.70 10.08
N ASP A 857 16.79 40.40 11.13
CA ASP A 857 17.40 41.66 11.57
C ASP A 857 18.77 41.44 12.24
N GLU A 858 18.86 40.43 13.11
CA GLU A 858 20.15 40.04 13.74
C GLU A 858 21.16 39.58 12.68
N LEU A 859 20.72 38.83 11.67
CA LEU A 859 21.58 38.40 10.58
C LEU A 859 22.07 39.60 9.75
N THR A 860 21.19 40.58 9.50
CA THR A 860 21.58 41.83 8.79
C THR A 860 22.58 42.62 9.59
N ALA A 861 22.45 42.70 10.93
CA ALA A 861 23.41 43.36 11.81
C ALA A 861 24.79 42.65 11.82
N LEU A 862 24.83 41.33 11.71
CA LEU A 862 26.08 40.56 11.55
C LEU A 862 26.87 40.96 10.31
N LYS A 863 26.24 41.45 9.25
CA LYS A 863 26.96 41.90 8.08
C LYS A 863 27.88 43.07 8.34
N GLU A 864 27.60 43.88 9.38
CA GLU A 864 28.42 44.99 9.80
C GLU A 864 29.45 44.62 10.89
N THR A 865 29.09 43.64 11.75
CA THR A 865 29.89 43.26 12.94
C THR A 865 30.81 42.06 12.69
N ASP A 866 30.38 41.10 11.89
CA ASP A 866 31.10 39.88 11.51
C ASP A 866 30.66 39.38 10.13
N VAL A 867 31.28 39.95 9.09
CA VAL A 867 30.93 39.65 7.70
C VAL A 867 31.20 38.19 7.32
N ASN A 868 32.17 37.54 7.93
CA ASN A 868 32.50 36.14 7.66
C ASN A 868 31.42 35.21 8.19
N LEU A 869 31.06 35.39 9.45
CA LEU A 869 29.96 34.64 10.05
C LEU A 869 28.62 34.88 9.31
N TYR A 870 28.35 36.15 8.90
CA TYR A 870 27.21 36.47 8.08
C TYR A 870 27.19 35.65 6.77
N ASN A 871 28.33 35.69 6.04
CA ASN A 871 28.42 34.99 4.74
C ASN A 871 28.25 33.47 4.91
N ASP A 872 28.77 32.92 5.99
CA ASP A 872 28.66 31.50 6.25
C ASP A 872 27.23 31.08 6.67
N LEU A 873 26.62 31.82 7.59
CA LEU A 873 25.24 31.52 8.01
C LEU A 873 24.23 31.78 6.87
N ALA A 874 24.44 32.80 6.04
CA ALA A 874 23.54 33.12 4.93
C ALA A 874 23.42 31.96 3.91
N LYS A 875 24.45 31.10 3.79
CA LYS A 875 24.39 29.90 2.93
C LYS A 875 23.39 28.85 3.38
N LEU A 876 22.96 28.92 4.65
CA LEU A 876 21.91 28.05 5.18
C LEU A 876 20.49 28.55 4.85
N ILE A 877 20.32 29.78 4.36
CA ILE A 877 19.01 30.30 4.03
C ILE A 877 18.48 29.58 2.79
N ARG A 878 17.27 29.04 2.89
CA ARG A 878 16.60 28.38 1.78
C ARG A 878 15.70 29.38 1.06
N ILE A 879 15.97 29.60 -0.20
CA ILE A 879 15.33 30.65 -1.01
C ILE A 879 14.37 30.00 -2.01
N SER A 880 13.15 30.53 -2.08
CA SER A 880 12.21 30.26 -3.17
C SER A 880 12.20 31.46 -4.13
N SER A 881 12.69 31.26 -5.34
CA SER A 881 12.61 32.23 -6.43
C SER A 881 11.29 32.17 -7.19
N THR A 882 10.38 31.26 -6.81
CA THR A 882 9.10 31.04 -7.47
C THR A 882 7.97 31.71 -6.69
N GLY A 883 7.35 32.76 -7.25
CA GLY A 883 6.36 33.57 -6.56
C GLY A 883 5.12 32.83 -6.08
N TYR A 884 4.74 31.75 -6.78
CA TYR A 884 3.57 30.98 -6.44
C TYR A 884 3.84 29.80 -5.45
N PHE A 885 5.08 29.54 -5.03
CA PHE A 885 5.45 28.35 -4.26
C PHE A 885 4.62 28.15 -2.97
N PHE A 886 4.34 29.26 -2.26
CA PHE A 886 3.52 29.24 -1.04
C PHE A 886 2.12 29.80 -1.27
N THR A 887 1.77 30.16 -2.50
CA THR A 887 0.45 30.70 -2.82
C THR A 887 -0.59 29.57 -2.75
N LYS A 888 -1.77 29.92 -2.23
CA LYS A 888 -2.91 29.01 -2.25
C LYS A 888 -3.33 28.80 -3.70
N ASP A 889 -3.25 27.57 -4.16
CA ASP A 889 -3.70 27.17 -5.48
C ASP A 889 -5.13 26.67 -5.44
N ARG A 890 -5.97 27.22 -6.29
CA ARG A 890 -7.33 26.77 -6.54
C ARG A 890 -7.46 26.41 -8.01
N ILE A 891 -7.78 25.14 -8.25
CA ILE A 891 -8.03 24.61 -9.59
C ILE A 891 -9.49 24.85 -9.95
N SER A 892 -9.75 25.31 -11.20
CA SER A 892 -11.12 25.45 -11.70
C SER A 892 -11.82 24.09 -11.78
N PRO A 893 -13.16 24.03 -11.61
CA PRO A 893 -13.92 22.78 -11.73
C PRO A 893 -13.70 22.09 -13.07
N TYR A 894 -13.68 20.77 -13.04
CA TYR A 894 -13.51 19.94 -14.25
C TYR A 894 -14.33 18.65 -14.15
N PHE A 895 -14.58 18.02 -15.30
CA PHE A 895 -15.36 16.79 -15.35
C PHE A 895 -14.88 15.84 -16.43
N SER A 896 -15.26 14.58 -16.27
CA SER A 896 -15.08 13.48 -17.22
C SER A 896 -16.38 12.69 -17.36
N THR A 897 -16.53 11.98 -18.46
CA THR A 897 -17.71 11.15 -18.73
C THR A 897 -17.30 9.77 -19.21
N ASN A 898 -17.94 8.73 -18.65
CA ASN A 898 -17.61 7.34 -18.94
C ASN A 898 -18.88 6.58 -19.31
N LEU A 899 -18.76 5.69 -20.27
CA LEU A 899 -19.84 4.85 -20.78
C LEU A 899 -19.45 3.38 -20.67
N ASN A 900 -20.25 2.58 -19.99
CA ASN A 900 -20.10 1.13 -19.92
C ASN A 900 -21.36 0.45 -20.44
N VAL A 901 -21.18 -0.54 -21.31
CA VAL A 901 -22.26 -1.34 -21.91
C VAL A 901 -21.93 -2.81 -21.78
N THR A 902 -22.82 -3.60 -21.21
CA THR A 902 -22.67 -5.05 -21.12
C THR A 902 -23.89 -5.74 -21.72
N LYS A 903 -23.66 -6.66 -22.66
CA LYS A 903 -24.66 -7.43 -23.37
C LYS A 903 -24.41 -8.92 -23.18
N GLU A 904 -25.43 -9.68 -22.70
CA GLU A 904 -25.41 -11.14 -22.77
C GLU A 904 -26.08 -11.62 -24.04
N ILE A 905 -25.46 -12.59 -24.71
CA ILE A 905 -25.93 -13.22 -25.93
C ILE A 905 -26.14 -14.71 -25.63
N GLY A 906 -27.42 -15.11 -25.53
CA GLY A 906 -27.76 -16.44 -25.07
C GLY A 906 -27.37 -16.69 -23.62
N LYS A 907 -26.95 -17.92 -23.28
CA LYS A 907 -26.52 -18.30 -21.90
C LYS A 907 -25.00 -18.36 -21.73
N HIS A 908 -24.25 -18.25 -22.84
CA HIS A 908 -22.84 -18.60 -22.89
C HIS A 908 -21.91 -17.45 -23.22
N VAL A 909 -22.41 -16.36 -23.78
CA VAL A 909 -21.56 -15.26 -24.27
C VAL A 909 -21.94 -13.95 -23.58
N SER A 910 -20.96 -13.21 -23.07
CA SER A 910 -21.13 -11.84 -22.62
C SER A 910 -20.09 -10.94 -23.31
N VAL A 911 -20.54 -9.79 -23.76
CA VAL A 911 -19.70 -8.77 -24.37
C VAL A 911 -19.85 -7.49 -23.55
N SER A 912 -18.74 -6.95 -23.05
CA SER A 912 -18.71 -5.67 -22.35
C SER A 912 -17.86 -4.68 -23.15
N PHE A 913 -18.40 -3.50 -23.35
CA PHE A 913 -17.71 -2.36 -23.96
C PHE A 913 -17.64 -1.23 -22.94
N TYR A 914 -16.53 -0.51 -22.89
CA TYR A 914 -16.43 0.73 -22.14
C TYR A 914 -15.71 1.80 -22.94
N ALA A 915 -16.04 3.05 -22.65
CA ALA A 915 -15.34 4.21 -23.16
C ALA A 915 -15.17 5.22 -22.02
N THR A 916 -13.94 5.61 -21.76
CA THR A 916 -13.58 6.59 -20.74
C THR A 916 -13.34 7.93 -21.39
N ASN A 917 -13.79 9.01 -20.74
CA ASN A 917 -13.81 10.35 -21.29
C ASN A 917 -14.40 10.38 -22.71
N PHE A 918 -15.55 9.69 -22.90
CA PHE A 918 -16.08 9.44 -24.25
C PHE A 918 -16.54 10.70 -24.97
N TRP A 919 -16.78 11.81 -24.26
CA TRP A 919 -16.98 13.13 -24.90
C TRP A 919 -15.66 13.79 -25.32
N ASN A 920 -14.54 13.11 -25.09
CA ASN A 920 -13.19 13.58 -25.41
C ASN A 920 -12.96 15.00 -24.87
N ASN A 921 -13.22 15.19 -23.58
CA ASN A 921 -12.99 16.49 -22.93
C ASN A 921 -11.48 16.80 -22.93
N THR A 922 -11.07 17.72 -23.81
CA THR A 922 -9.69 18.20 -23.96
C THR A 922 -9.52 19.60 -23.36
N SER A 923 -10.46 20.05 -22.56
CA SER A 923 -10.47 21.38 -21.95
C SER A 923 -9.23 21.64 -21.08
N LEU A 924 -8.96 22.90 -20.84
CA LEU A 924 -7.91 23.34 -19.93
C LEU A 924 -8.53 23.63 -18.57
N TYR A 925 -7.78 23.41 -17.50
CA TYR A 925 -8.10 23.95 -16.19
C TYR A 925 -7.21 25.14 -15.89
N HIS A 926 -7.71 26.05 -15.07
CA HIS A 926 -6.99 27.22 -14.59
C HIS A 926 -6.46 26.98 -13.17
N SER A 927 -5.17 27.30 -12.93
CA SER A 927 -4.53 27.32 -11.62
C SER A 927 -4.42 28.76 -11.13
N SER A 928 -5.03 29.07 -9.99
CA SER A 928 -4.97 30.42 -9.43
C SER A 928 -3.60 30.83 -8.88
N ALA A 929 -2.73 29.89 -8.55
CA ALA A 929 -1.40 30.17 -8.05
C ALA A 929 -0.41 30.53 -9.17
N THR A 930 -0.50 29.84 -10.30
CA THR A 930 0.40 30.04 -11.43
C THR A 930 -0.17 30.98 -12.49
N ASP A 931 -1.47 31.30 -12.41
CA ASP A 931 -2.24 32.05 -13.41
C ASP A 931 -2.09 31.44 -14.82
N ARG A 932 -2.12 30.09 -14.88
CA ARG A 932 -1.93 29.34 -16.14
C ARG A 932 -3.07 28.40 -16.38
N ASN A 933 -3.35 28.22 -17.67
CA ASN A 933 -4.22 27.16 -18.16
C ASN A 933 -3.39 25.94 -18.56
N THR A 934 -3.79 24.77 -18.10
CA THR A 934 -3.09 23.50 -18.35
C THR A 934 -4.08 22.47 -18.85
N SER A 935 -3.66 21.59 -19.76
CA SER A 935 -4.48 20.50 -20.27
C SER A 935 -4.88 19.53 -19.14
N LEU A 936 -6.17 19.22 -19.06
CA LEU A 936 -6.72 18.30 -18.08
C LEU A 936 -6.11 16.89 -18.20
N TYR A 937 -5.96 16.38 -19.43
CA TYR A 937 -5.44 15.03 -19.64
C TYR A 937 -3.90 14.98 -19.52
N GLU A 938 -3.15 15.97 -20.01
CA GLU A 938 -1.68 16.02 -19.88
C GLU A 938 -1.24 16.15 -18.42
N SER A 939 -2.03 16.84 -17.60
CA SER A 939 -1.79 16.94 -16.16
C SER A 939 -2.26 15.73 -15.36
N GLY A 940 -2.90 14.75 -16.01
CA GLY A 940 -3.46 13.56 -15.35
C GLY A 940 -4.71 13.83 -14.50
N LYS A 941 -5.36 14.99 -14.64
CA LYS A 941 -6.62 15.33 -13.92
C LYS A 941 -7.79 14.48 -14.39
N ILE A 942 -7.85 14.19 -15.68
CA ILE A 942 -8.78 13.27 -16.30
C ILE A 942 -8.03 12.34 -17.24
N PRO A 943 -8.52 11.13 -17.51
CA PRO A 943 -7.93 10.26 -18.51
C PRO A 943 -8.14 10.85 -19.93
N SER A 944 -7.25 10.51 -20.87
CA SER A 944 -7.51 10.68 -22.29
C SER A 944 -8.69 9.83 -22.73
N PHE A 945 -9.29 10.15 -23.88
CA PHE A 945 -10.31 9.28 -24.48
C PHE A 945 -9.69 7.92 -24.82
N TYR A 946 -10.29 6.85 -24.31
CA TYR A 946 -9.96 5.49 -24.69
C TYR A 946 -11.16 4.54 -24.50
N TYR A 947 -11.12 3.40 -25.17
CA TYR A 947 -12.18 2.41 -25.08
C TYR A 947 -11.60 1.00 -25.07
N GLY A 948 -12.39 0.04 -24.63
CA GLY A 948 -11.99 -1.36 -24.61
C GLY A 948 -13.20 -2.30 -24.69
N ILE A 949 -12.88 -3.55 -25.03
CA ILE A 949 -13.87 -4.62 -25.18
C ILE A 949 -13.43 -5.85 -24.39
N THR A 950 -14.39 -6.49 -23.72
CA THR A 950 -14.20 -7.80 -23.08
C THR A 950 -15.22 -8.77 -23.65
N LEU A 951 -14.74 -9.92 -24.12
CA LEU A 951 -15.55 -11.08 -24.49
C LEU A 951 -15.39 -12.13 -23.40
N LYS A 952 -16.52 -12.68 -22.94
CA LYS A 952 -16.54 -13.74 -21.93
C LYS A 952 -17.40 -14.90 -22.41
N LEU A 953 -16.81 -16.08 -22.41
CA LEU A 953 -17.46 -17.33 -22.76
C LEU A 953 -17.62 -18.19 -21.49
N LYS A 954 -18.83 -18.73 -21.27
CA LYS A 954 -19.16 -19.70 -20.21
C LYS A 954 -19.69 -20.97 -20.87
N LEU A 955 -18.92 -22.07 -20.83
CA LEU A 955 -19.19 -23.34 -21.49
C LEU A 955 -19.46 -24.46 -20.48
#